data_f669e0b7aede0e83fe4a53079bde60d0
#
_entry.id   f669e0b7aede0e83fe4a53079bde60d0
#
_cell.length_a   1.000
_cell.length_b   1.000
_cell.length_c   1.000
_cell.angle_alpha   90.00
_cell.angle_beta   90.00
_cell.angle_gamma   90.00
#
_symmetry.space_group_name_H-M   'P 1'
#
loop_
_entity.id
_entity.type
_entity.pdbx_description
1 polymer ?
#
loop_
_entity_poly.entity_id
_entity_poly.type
_entity_poly.pdbx_seq_one_letter_code
_entity_poly.pdbx_strand_id
1 'polypeptide(L)'
;MSNDFIGNDTYYRELGLRCGLEIHQQLLTEKKLFCRCRAVLHRDKPSAVILRHMRPTLSELGEYDGTALMEFKTKKNVIYQLYNDTVCTYEMDDTPPFHLNHQALDIALEIALLLNYSIVDEIHVSRKQYLDGSIPTGFQRTGIVGVEGWIPYKDRKIHLIQLGLEEDACREISDVGHQIVFKTDRLSIPLVEVVTHPDIQTPTEAGEVARLLGRLLRSTGKVRRGLGSVRQDINVSINGGTRVELKGVSKLQYISQAVAHEARRQQALLHIRDELRLRGVTEKTFQSEHKDVTSLLKHSRCKWLKDILKNKGVIHGIVLRGFAGIFNIPTQPGKTFSDEIAGRVRVIACLDVMPNIVTNAHFQDFGLSEKEITSLETLFDMRPTDRLVLVWGSETDVKTAISEIKIRAVEATIGVPSETRQVFPDGTNDFERILPGPNRMYPDTDTPPTPITEKTLENIRKGMPEPLWESEKRLAALGLPQSLVASLSISRRLKLFHRIIDTLKINPMLVAVTLEETLKSMKRMGYPVETLSDETLYQVFTLFRDKKFSKEAIHSLLAFLANNPNKTIYDALAELQITPLPIEDLDGVIEKVVAMFSNPQKNNYSFNAVMGEVMKVVRYKIDGKIVSDVVKNKLKLSTVR
;
A
#
# COMPACT_ATOMS: atom_id res chain seq x y z
N MET A 1 -24.50 -0.55 5.86
CA MET A 1 -24.24 0.27 7.07
C MET A 1 -23.52 1.51 6.60
N SER A 2 -24.11 2.69 6.86
CA SER A 2 -23.69 3.97 6.30
C SER A 2 -22.31 4.42 6.79
N ASN A 3 -21.61 5.24 5.98
CA ASN A 3 -20.33 5.89 6.30
C ASN A 3 -20.38 6.82 7.55
N ASP A 4 -21.53 6.98 8.19
CA ASP A 4 -21.79 7.87 9.33
C ASP A 4 -20.99 7.51 10.59
N PHE A 5 -20.42 6.30 10.64
CA PHE A 5 -19.69 5.84 11.80
C PHE A 5 -18.22 6.27 11.86
N ILE A 6 -17.58 6.51 10.72
CA ILE A 6 -16.15 6.89 10.68
C ILE A 6 -15.95 8.28 11.27
N GLY A 7 -16.92 9.18 11.10
CA GLY A 7 -16.88 10.57 11.60
C GLY A 7 -17.28 10.78 13.07
N ASN A 8 -17.63 9.73 13.81
CA ASN A 8 -17.98 9.88 15.23
C ASN A 8 -16.73 9.80 16.11
N ASP A 9 -15.90 10.81 16.06
CA ASP A 9 -14.63 10.88 16.79
C ASP A 9 -14.82 10.77 18.30
N THR A 10 -15.92 11.29 18.87
CA THR A 10 -16.25 11.19 20.30
C THR A 10 -16.40 9.74 20.73
N TYR A 11 -17.15 8.94 19.99
CA TYR A 11 -17.34 7.52 20.28
C TYR A 11 -16.00 6.76 20.40
N TYR A 12 -15.07 6.99 19.47
CA TYR A 12 -13.78 6.28 19.48
C TYR A 12 -12.89 6.73 20.64
N ARG A 13 -12.93 8.01 21.01
CA ARG A 13 -12.20 8.52 22.20
C ARG A 13 -12.76 7.91 23.50
N GLU A 14 -14.07 7.81 23.64
CA GLU A 14 -14.73 7.17 24.79
C GLU A 14 -14.43 5.66 24.84
N LEU A 15 -14.35 5.00 23.68
CA LEU A 15 -13.94 3.61 23.57
C LEU A 15 -12.46 3.40 23.97
N GLY A 16 -11.71 4.49 24.13
CA GLY A 16 -10.29 4.47 24.46
C GLY A 16 -9.42 3.98 23.32
N LEU A 17 -9.81 4.30 22.06
CA LEU A 17 -9.02 3.94 20.88
C LEU A 17 -7.61 4.50 20.96
N ARG A 18 -6.63 3.63 20.75
CA ARG A 18 -5.23 3.92 20.55
C ARG A 18 -4.77 3.31 19.24
N CYS A 19 -4.17 4.14 18.38
CA CYS A 19 -3.68 3.70 17.10
C CYS A 19 -2.26 4.24 16.86
N GLY A 20 -1.38 3.38 16.36
CA GLY A 20 -0.05 3.69 15.85
C GLY A 20 0.09 3.24 14.40
N LEU A 21 0.98 3.87 13.65
CA LEU A 21 1.26 3.56 12.25
C LEU A 21 2.71 3.11 12.09
N GLU A 22 2.91 2.09 11.25
CA GLU A 22 4.21 1.69 10.74
C GLU A 22 4.20 1.91 9.24
N ILE A 23 4.97 2.87 8.74
CA ILE A 23 4.97 3.26 7.33
C ILE A 23 6.24 2.80 6.67
N HIS A 24 6.11 1.80 5.79
CA HIS A 24 7.18 1.26 4.96
C HIS A 24 7.21 1.99 3.63
N GLN A 25 8.24 2.79 3.39
CA GLN A 25 8.43 3.54 2.15
C GLN A 25 9.72 3.12 1.45
N GLN A 26 9.61 2.56 0.24
CA GLN A 26 10.77 2.25 -0.60
C GLN A 26 11.53 3.51 -1.00
N LEU A 27 12.87 3.44 -0.92
CA LEU A 27 13.77 4.50 -1.36
C LEU A 27 14.07 4.41 -2.86
N LEU A 28 14.37 5.55 -3.46
CA LEU A 28 14.74 5.64 -4.86
C LEU A 28 16.26 5.50 -5.00
N THR A 29 16.75 4.29 -4.96
CA THR A 29 18.17 3.95 -5.14
C THR A 29 18.38 3.19 -6.45
N GLU A 30 19.61 3.22 -6.96
CA GLU A 30 20.00 2.42 -8.12
C GLU A 30 20.21 0.95 -7.76
N LYS A 31 20.76 0.71 -6.57
CA LYS A 31 21.11 -0.62 -6.05
C LYS A 31 20.31 -0.94 -4.80
N LYS A 32 20.24 -2.21 -4.51
CA LYS A 32 19.62 -2.78 -3.32
C LYS A 32 20.44 -2.50 -2.06
N LEU A 33 19.91 -2.86 -0.85
CA LEU A 33 20.48 -2.40 0.42
C LEU A 33 21.80 -3.07 0.77
N PHE A 34 21.86 -4.40 0.72
CA PHE A 34 23.03 -5.19 1.11
C PHE A 34 23.59 -6.02 -0.04
N CYS A 35 23.27 -5.66 -1.28
CA CYS A 35 23.88 -6.23 -2.47
C CYS A 35 24.05 -5.18 -3.57
N ARG A 36 24.73 -5.58 -4.67
CA ARG A 36 25.01 -4.67 -5.81
C ARG A 36 24.01 -4.82 -6.93
N CYS A 37 22.99 -5.64 -6.75
CA CYS A 37 21.93 -5.84 -7.73
C CYS A 37 21.12 -4.57 -7.94
N ARG A 38 20.54 -4.45 -9.14
CA ARG A 38 19.70 -3.31 -9.50
C ARG A 38 18.39 -3.33 -8.72
N ALA A 39 17.99 -2.18 -8.22
CA ALA A 39 16.71 -2.02 -7.52
C ALA A 39 15.58 -1.74 -8.53
N VAL A 40 15.18 -2.72 -9.34
CA VAL A 40 14.14 -2.61 -10.37
C VAL A 40 13.11 -3.73 -10.24
N LEU A 41 11.89 -3.50 -10.74
CA LEU A 41 10.81 -4.48 -10.73
C LEU A 41 10.59 -5.01 -12.15
N HIS A 42 10.39 -6.32 -12.28
CA HIS A 42 10.20 -7.02 -13.54
C HIS A 42 8.73 -7.32 -13.85
N ARG A 43 8.39 -7.29 -15.14
CA ARG A 43 7.10 -7.78 -15.68
C ARG A 43 7.26 -9.06 -16.49
N ASP A 44 8.50 -9.38 -16.85
CA ASP A 44 8.87 -10.50 -17.70
C ASP A 44 8.77 -11.84 -16.97
N LYS A 45 8.98 -12.92 -17.72
CA LYS A 45 9.09 -14.27 -17.18
C LYS A 45 10.38 -14.39 -16.34
N PRO A 46 10.37 -15.19 -15.25
CA PRO A 46 11.58 -15.41 -14.45
C PRO A 46 12.66 -16.13 -15.24
N SER A 47 13.92 -15.84 -14.91
CA SER A 47 15.09 -16.51 -15.47
C SER A 47 15.25 -17.93 -14.94
N ALA A 48 14.87 -18.18 -13.68
CA ALA A 48 14.90 -19.45 -13.00
C ALA A 48 13.84 -19.53 -11.91
N VAL A 49 13.57 -20.74 -11.42
CA VAL A 49 12.66 -21.03 -10.32
C VAL A 49 13.33 -21.99 -9.36
N ILE A 50 13.26 -21.71 -8.05
CA ILE A 50 13.78 -22.61 -7.00
C ILE A 50 12.70 -22.89 -5.95
N LEU A 51 12.79 -24.05 -5.33
CA LEU A 51 11.96 -24.49 -4.22
C LEU A 51 12.77 -24.49 -2.93
N ARG A 52 12.20 -23.93 -1.85
CA ARG A 52 12.78 -23.98 -0.50
C ARG A 52 11.74 -24.35 0.56
N HIS A 53 12.23 -24.87 1.68
CA HIS A 53 11.48 -25.09 2.91
C HIS A 53 12.13 -24.32 4.04
N MET A 54 11.35 -23.52 4.75
CA MET A 54 11.83 -22.76 5.90
C MET A 54 11.83 -23.62 7.15
N ARG A 55 12.83 -23.41 8.02
CA ARG A 55 12.94 -24.09 9.33
C ARG A 55 13.18 -23.07 10.42
N PRO A 56 12.48 -23.17 11.58
CA PRO A 56 12.71 -22.29 12.70
C PRO A 56 14.09 -22.54 13.31
N THR A 57 14.75 -21.47 13.74
CA THR A 57 15.97 -21.49 14.54
C THR A 57 15.64 -21.05 15.96
N LEU A 58 16.41 -21.51 16.94
CA LEU A 58 16.30 -21.02 18.31
C LEU A 58 16.80 -19.58 18.40
N SER A 59 16.15 -18.76 19.22
CA SER A 59 16.67 -17.46 19.62
C SER A 59 17.97 -17.61 20.42
N GLU A 60 18.68 -16.53 20.65
CA GLU A 60 19.87 -16.52 21.53
C GLU A 60 19.55 -16.94 22.98
N LEU A 61 18.28 -16.79 23.39
CA LEU A 61 17.79 -17.25 24.70
C LEU A 61 17.37 -18.72 24.69
N GLY A 62 17.54 -19.45 23.60
CA GLY A 62 17.21 -20.86 23.49
C GLY A 62 15.71 -21.16 23.30
N GLU A 63 14.92 -20.17 22.94
CA GLU A 63 13.47 -20.29 22.69
C GLU A 63 13.15 -20.07 21.23
N TYR A 64 12.08 -20.70 20.74
CA TYR A 64 11.53 -20.43 19.42
C TYR A 64 10.55 -19.27 19.46
N ASP A 65 10.61 -18.39 18.47
CA ASP A 65 9.56 -17.40 18.26
C ASP A 65 8.23 -18.08 17.90
N GLY A 66 7.13 -17.67 18.55
CA GLY A 66 5.81 -18.28 18.37
C GLY A 66 5.28 -18.15 16.95
N THR A 67 5.57 -17.02 16.25
CA THR A 67 5.19 -16.82 14.85
C THR A 67 5.96 -17.76 13.94
N ALA A 68 7.26 -17.91 14.16
CA ALA A 68 8.10 -18.83 13.40
C ALA A 68 7.61 -20.30 13.54
N LEU A 69 7.18 -20.70 14.73
CA LEU A 69 6.57 -22.01 14.95
C LEU A 69 5.22 -22.16 14.24
N MET A 70 4.39 -21.12 14.24
CA MET A 70 3.11 -21.13 13.52
C MET A 70 3.34 -21.28 12.01
N GLU A 71 4.23 -20.48 11.43
CA GLU A 71 4.61 -20.52 10.01
C GLU A 71 5.17 -21.90 9.63
N PHE A 72 5.98 -22.51 10.47
CA PHE A 72 6.49 -23.87 10.26
C PHE A 72 5.38 -24.93 10.25
N LYS A 73 4.32 -24.77 11.07
CA LYS A 73 3.17 -25.68 11.07
C LYS A 73 2.43 -25.72 9.74
N THR A 74 2.45 -24.66 8.96
CA THR A 74 1.79 -24.59 7.65
C THR A 74 2.44 -25.51 6.61
N LYS A 75 3.69 -25.93 6.82
CA LYS A 75 4.47 -26.82 5.92
C LYS A 75 4.46 -26.38 4.46
N LYS A 76 4.59 -25.07 4.22
CA LYS A 76 4.54 -24.53 2.87
C LYS A 76 5.80 -24.86 2.04
N ASN A 77 5.54 -25.22 0.79
CA ASN A 77 6.54 -25.25 -0.28
C ASN A 77 6.70 -23.82 -0.81
N VAL A 78 7.86 -23.21 -0.58
CA VAL A 78 8.13 -21.82 -0.98
C VAL A 78 8.84 -21.83 -2.32
N ILE A 79 8.19 -21.26 -3.34
CA ILE A 79 8.69 -21.17 -4.71
C ILE A 79 9.15 -19.75 -5.02
N TYR A 80 10.41 -19.57 -5.39
CA TYR A 80 10.97 -18.29 -5.76
C TYR A 80 11.18 -18.19 -7.26
N GLN A 81 10.66 -17.11 -7.86
CA GLN A 81 10.91 -16.69 -9.23
C GLN A 81 12.07 -15.72 -9.26
N LEU A 82 13.20 -16.11 -9.88
CA LEU A 82 14.45 -15.38 -9.91
C LEU A 82 14.62 -14.56 -11.19
N TYR A 83 15.33 -13.43 -11.10
CA TYR A 83 15.68 -12.54 -12.22
C TYR A 83 17.16 -12.18 -12.13
N ASN A 84 17.95 -12.58 -13.12
CA ASN A 84 19.42 -12.55 -13.10
C ASN A 84 20.05 -11.19 -12.81
N ASP A 85 19.39 -10.09 -13.17
CA ASP A 85 19.89 -8.72 -12.94
C ASP A 85 19.47 -8.10 -11.60
N THR A 86 18.59 -8.80 -10.85
CA THR A 86 18.04 -8.30 -9.59
C THR A 86 18.18 -9.28 -8.42
N VAL A 87 18.88 -10.38 -8.60
CA VAL A 87 19.16 -11.37 -7.56
C VAL A 87 20.60 -11.85 -7.63
N CYS A 88 21.22 -12.11 -6.49
CA CYS A 88 22.57 -12.66 -6.41
C CYS A 88 22.66 -13.71 -5.28
N THR A 89 23.85 -14.29 -5.11
CA THR A 89 24.14 -15.33 -4.12
C THR A 89 23.85 -14.89 -2.69
N TYR A 90 24.05 -13.60 -2.36
CA TYR A 90 23.68 -13.05 -1.05
C TYR A 90 22.18 -13.23 -0.76
N GLU A 91 21.31 -12.83 -1.70
CA GLU A 91 19.85 -12.90 -1.50
C GLU A 91 19.34 -14.35 -1.49
N MET A 92 20.16 -15.27 -1.99
CA MET A 92 19.89 -16.72 -1.98
C MET A 92 20.56 -17.45 -0.81
N ASP A 93 21.14 -16.71 0.15
CA ASP A 93 21.77 -17.25 1.36
C ASP A 93 23.03 -18.11 1.08
N ASP A 94 23.73 -17.81 -0.02
CA ASP A 94 24.94 -18.53 -0.40
C ASP A 94 26.22 -17.76 -0.08
N THR A 95 26.14 -16.45 0.16
CA THR A 95 27.28 -15.57 0.48
C THR A 95 26.91 -14.51 1.52
N PRO A 96 27.88 -13.95 2.27
CA PRO A 96 27.65 -12.84 3.19
C PRO A 96 27.12 -11.59 2.49
N PRO A 97 26.51 -10.64 3.25
CA PRO A 97 26.02 -9.37 2.72
C PRO A 97 27.18 -8.47 2.26
N PHE A 98 26.90 -7.60 1.31
CA PHE A 98 27.77 -6.46 1.02
C PHE A 98 27.59 -5.36 2.06
N HIS A 99 28.49 -4.38 2.08
CA HIS A 99 28.34 -3.19 2.90
C HIS A 99 27.04 -2.46 2.60
N LEU A 100 26.49 -1.83 3.64
CA LEU A 100 25.28 -1.01 3.59
C LEU A 100 25.35 0.00 2.44
N ASN A 101 24.29 0.13 1.67
CA ASN A 101 24.19 1.08 0.56
C ASN A 101 24.19 2.52 1.10
N HIS A 102 25.29 3.27 0.87
CA HIS A 102 25.42 4.67 1.33
C HIS A 102 24.36 5.61 0.73
N GLN A 103 23.94 5.42 -0.53
CA GLN A 103 22.84 6.20 -1.10
C GLN A 103 21.54 6.01 -0.32
N ALA A 104 21.24 4.79 0.10
CA ALA A 104 20.08 4.50 0.92
C ALA A 104 20.21 5.13 2.32
N LEU A 105 21.40 5.07 2.91
CA LEU A 105 21.69 5.68 4.20
C LEU A 105 21.52 7.20 4.16
N ASP A 106 22.08 7.89 3.16
CA ASP A 106 21.95 9.34 3.01
C ASP A 106 20.47 9.77 2.90
N ILE A 107 19.66 9.00 2.16
CA ILE A 107 18.21 9.27 2.04
C ILE A 107 17.51 9.04 3.39
N ALA A 108 17.86 7.97 4.10
CA ALA A 108 17.27 7.66 5.41
C ALA A 108 17.63 8.73 6.46
N LEU A 109 18.87 9.21 6.47
CA LEU A 109 19.31 10.32 7.34
C LEU A 109 18.59 11.63 7.03
N GLU A 110 18.38 11.95 5.74
CA GLU A 110 17.60 13.13 5.33
C GLU A 110 16.15 13.02 5.83
N ILE A 111 15.53 11.85 5.71
CA ILE A 111 14.19 11.58 6.24
C ILE A 111 14.17 11.69 7.77
N ALA A 112 15.17 11.14 8.45
CA ALA A 112 15.27 11.21 9.91
C ALA A 112 15.34 12.66 10.40
N LEU A 113 16.18 13.49 9.78
CA LEU A 113 16.26 14.92 10.07
C LEU A 113 14.95 15.66 9.79
N LEU A 114 14.29 15.33 8.65
CA LEU A 114 13.01 15.94 8.28
C LEU A 114 11.87 15.62 9.28
N LEU A 115 11.93 14.44 9.91
CA LEU A 115 10.96 13.97 10.89
C LEU A 115 11.39 14.24 12.33
N ASN A 116 12.41 15.07 12.54
CA ASN A 116 12.94 15.50 13.85
C ASN A 116 13.40 14.35 14.75
N TYR A 117 13.95 13.28 14.18
CA TYR A 117 14.56 12.20 14.95
C TYR A 117 15.90 12.60 15.56
N SER A 118 16.20 12.07 16.74
CA SER A 118 17.56 11.99 17.25
C SER A 118 18.32 10.92 16.48
N ILE A 119 19.37 11.33 15.76
CA ILE A 119 20.17 10.41 14.94
C ILE A 119 21.08 9.60 15.82
N VAL A 120 21.25 8.30 15.54
CA VAL A 120 22.21 7.43 16.24
C VAL A 120 23.64 7.72 15.77
N ASP A 121 24.63 7.50 16.63
CA ASP A 121 26.04 7.74 16.30
C ASP A 121 26.61 6.72 15.31
N GLU A 122 26.08 5.49 15.34
CA GLU A 122 26.40 4.44 14.38
C GLU A 122 25.23 3.47 14.19
N ILE A 123 25.15 2.88 13.00
CA ILE A 123 24.12 1.91 12.68
C ILE A 123 24.63 0.50 12.93
N HIS A 124 23.95 -0.21 13.83
CA HIS A 124 24.07 -1.63 14.04
C HIS A 124 22.96 -2.35 13.29
N VAL A 125 23.31 -3.36 12.49
CA VAL A 125 22.35 -4.17 11.76
C VAL A 125 21.86 -5.33 12.61
N SER A 126 20.54 -5.53 12.65
CA SER A 126 19.90 -6.69 13.25
C SER A 126 19.22 -7.52 12.16
N ARG A 127 19.00 -8.81 12.45
CA ARG A 127 18.26 -9.75 11.59
C ARG A 127 16.92 -10.08 12.24
N LYS A 128 15.81 -9.76 11.57
CA LYS A 128 14.46 -10.18 11.98
C LYS A 128 14.14 -11.51 11.29
N GLN A 129 13.82 -12.58 12.03
CA GLN A 129 13.44 -13.87 11.45
C GLN A 129 12.04 -13.82 10.81
N TYR A 130 11.95 -14.34 9.58
CA TYR A 130 10.71 -14.53 8.82
C TYR A 130 10.69 -15.92 8.17
N LEU A 131 9.72 -16.77 8.53
CA LEU A 131 9.57 -18.11 7.99
C LEU A 131 8.37 -18.25 7.05
N ASP A 132 7.65 -17.17 6.80
CA ASP A 132 6.56 -17.10 5.80
C ASP A 132 7.05 -17.29 4.36
N GLY A 133 8.37 -17.33 4.16
CA GLY A 133 9.01 -17.46 2.87
C GLY A 133 9.20 -16.14 2.13
N SER A 134 8.75 -15.02 2.68
CA SER A 134 8.88 -13.71 2.02
C SER A 134 10.33 -13.25 1.83
N ILE A 135 11.28 -13.87 2.55
CA ILE A 135 12.72 -13.60 2.45
C ILE A 135 13.46 -14.94 2.36
N PRO A 136 14.18 -15.22 1.25
CA PRO A 136 14.82 -16.53 1.04
C PRO A 136 15.87 -16.91 2.08
N THR A 137 16.57 -15.93 2.69
CA THR A 137 17.52 -16.15 3.78
C THR A 137 16.85 -16.48 5.12
N GLY A 138 15.52 -16.32 5.21
CA GLY A 138 14.77 -16.43 6.47
C GLY A 138 14.94 -15.24 7.41
N PHE A 139 15.71 -14.22 7.04
CA PHE A 139 16.02 -13.05 7.87
C PHE A 139 15.94 -11.74 7.07
N GLN A 140 15.27 -10.74 7.63
CA GLN A 140 15.28 -9.36 7.15
C GLN A 140 16.33 -8.58 7.92
N ARG A 141 17.28 -7.93 7.23
CA ARG A 141 18.23 -7.03 7.85
C ARG A 141 17.63 -5.65 8.01
N THR A 142 17.79 -5.09 9.21
CA THR A 142 17.33 -3.75 9.58
C THR A 142 18.34 -3.03 10.44
N GLY A 143 18.50 -1.72 10.25
CA GLY A 143 19.32 -0.85 11.10
C GLY A 143 18.52 0.36 11.56
N ILE A 144 18.59 0.71 12.84
CA ILE A 144 17.96 1.91 13.37
C ILE A 144 18.80 3.12 13.00
N VAL A 145 18.18 4.13 12.36
CA VAL A 145 18.82 5.38 11.91
C VAL A 145 18.57 6.52 12.86
N GLY A 146 17.39 6.54 13.48
CA GLY A 146 17.02 7.57 14.44
C GLY A 146 15.92 7.11 15.38
N VAL A 147 15.85 7.75 16.54
CA VAL A 147 14.91 7.47 17.62
C VAL A 147 14.25 8.75 18.11
N GLU A 148 13.09 8.65 18.77
CA GLU A 148 12.39 9.75 19.44
C GLU A 148 12.17 10.99 18.53
N GLY A 149 11.51 10.76 17.37
CA GLY A 149 11.14 11.82 16.44
C GLY A 149 9.75 12.40 16.71
N TRP A 150 9.35 13.39 15.90
CA TRP A 150 8.00 13.94 15.95
C TRP A 150 7.64 14.69 14.67
N ILE A 151 6.33 14.78 14.41
CA ILE A 151 5.77 15.64 13.36
C ILE A 151 4.69 16.56 13.92
N PRO A 152 4.53 17.80 13.39
CA PRO A 152 3.43 18.66 13.78
C PRO A 152 2.12 18.13 13.18
N TYR A 153 1.07 18.10 14.00
CA TYR A 153 -0.27 17.74 13.57
C TYR A 153 -1.33 18.57 14.30
N LYS A 154 -1.99 19.46 13.57
CA LYS A 154 -2.91 20.46 14.14
C LYS A 154 -2.20 21.26 15.25
N ASP A 155 -2.73 21.24 16.46
CA ASP A 155 -2.24 21.94 17.66
C ASP A 155 -1.31 21.08 18.55
N ARG A 156 -0.97 19.86 18.11
CA ARG A 156 -0.15 18.91 18.86
C ARG A 156 0.95 18.26 18.00
N LYS A 157 1.78 17.48 18.65
CA LYS A 157 2.76 16.60 17.98
C LYS A 157 2.23 15.18 17.91
N ILE A 158 2.56 14.47 16.84
CA ILE A 158 2.54 13.01 16.79
C ILE A 158 3.98 12.56 16.99
N HIS A 159 4.21 11.78 18.03
CA HIS A 159 5.54 11.27 18.36
C HIS A 159 5.86 10.04 17.51
N LEU A 160 7.14 9.90 17.21
CA LEU A 160 7.67 8.82 16.40
C LEU A 160 8.67 8.05 17.26
N ILE A 161 8.54 6.71 17.29
CA ILE A 161 9.39 5.86 18.12
C ILE A 161 10.77 5.74 17.48
N GLN A 162 10.80 5.27 16.24
CA GLN A 162 12.06 5.01 15.51
C GLN A 162 11.89 5.11 14.01
N LEU A 163 13.01 5.30 13.33
CA LEU A 163 13.17 5.15 11.89
C LEU A 163 14.17 4.02 11.63
N GLY A 164 13.68 2.96 11.00
CA GLY A 164 14.48 1.84 10.52
C GLY A 164 14.85 1.99 9.05
N LEU A 165 16.06 1.55 8.66
CA LEU A 165 16.45 1.32 7.28
C LEU A 165 16.52 -0.19 7.06
N GLU A 166 15.69 -0.73 6.15
CA GLU A 166 15.41 -2.15 6.03
C GLU A 166 15.46 -2.65 4.59
N GLU A 167 15.59 -3.97 4.46
CA GLU A 167 15.39 -4.68 3.21
C GLU A 167 13.89 -4.92 2.96
N ASP A 168 13.40 -4.65 1.74
CA ASP A 168 12.05 -5.06 1.37
C ASP A 168 12.00 -6.59 1.13
N ALA A 169 10.84 -7.18 1.36
CA ALA A 169 10.57 -8.60 1.13
C ALA A 169 10.22 -8.91 -0.33
N CYS A 170 10.25 -10.18 -0.72
CA CYS A 170 9.75 -10.65 -2.01
C CYS A 170 8.29 -10.26 -2.24
N ARG A 171 7.88 -10.17 -3.52
CA ARG A 171 6.47 -9.99 -3.89
C ARG A 171 5.77 -11.34 -3.94
N GLU A 172 4.75 -11.51 -3.11
CA GLU A 172 3.86 -12.65 -3.23
C GLU A 172 3.07 -12.59 -4.55
N ILE A 173 2.94 -13.74 -5.20
CA ILE A 173 2.20 -13.95 -6.44
C ILE A 173 0.96 -14.80 -6.20
N SER A 174 1.10 -15.86 -5.40
CA SER A 174 0.00 -16.73 -5.01
C SER A 174 0.32 -17.44 -3.72
N ASP A 175 -0.70 -17.69 -2.91
CA ASP A 175 -0.66 -18.52 -1.71
C ASP A 175 -1.90 -19.43 -1.72
N VAL A 176 -1.72 -20.72 -2.01
CA VAL A 176 -2.81 -21.69 -2.12
C VAL A 176 -2.39 -23.03 -1.50
N GLY A 177 -3.11 -23.46 -0.48
CA GLY A 177 -2.80 -24.67 0.26
C GLY A 177 -1.39 -24.62 0.85
N HIS A 178 -0.60 -25.66 0.57
CA HIS A 178 0.79 -25.74 1.02
C HIS A 178 1.80 -25.21 0.01
N GLN A 179 1.39 -24.33 -0.91
CA GLN A 179 2.28 -23.75 -1.91
C GLN A 179 2.18 -22.23 -1.95
N ILE A 180 3.32 -21.56 -1.79
CA ILE A 180 3.42 -20.10 -1.91
C ILE A 180 4.46 -19.74 -2.96
N VAL A 181 4.17 -18.73 -3.80
CA VAL A 181 5.04 -18.29 -4.89
C VAL A 181 5.42 -16.83 -4.70
N PHE A 182 6.72 -16.56 -4.72
CA PHE A 182 7.30 -15.22 -4.60
C PHE A 182 8.11 -14.80 -5.82
N LYS A 183 8.10 -13.50 -6.13
CA LYS A 183 9.07 -12.85 -7.02
C LYS A 183 10.15 -12.15 -6.22
N THR A 184 11.42 -12.39 -6.60
CA THR A 184 12.59 -11.83 -5.90
C THR A 184 13.00 -10.44 -6.35
N ASP A 185 12.37 -9.87 -7.37
CA ASP A 185 12.74 -8.56 -7.93
C ASP A 185 12.63 -7.40 -6.93
N ARG A 186 11.68 -7.48 -5.98
CA ARG A 186 11.48 -6.51 -4.90
C ARG A 186 12.38 -6.75 -3.69
N LEU A 187 12.83 -7.99 -3.49
CA LEU A 187 13.66 -8.38 -2.36
C LEU A 187 14.84 -7.42 -2.21
N SER A 188 15.17 -7.04 -0.98
CA SER A 188 16.28 -6.16 -0.61
C SER A 188 16.28 -4.76 -1.23
N ILE A 189 15.20 -4.31 -1.89
CA ILE A 189 15.05 -2.89 -2.24
C ILE A 189 15.06 -2.10 -0.92
N PRO A 190 15.90 -1.04 -0.80
CA PRO A 190 15.95 -0.26 0.44
C PRO A 190 14.61 0.38 0.75
N LEU A 191 14.17 0.26 1.99
CA LEU A 191 12.99 0.96 2.50
C LEU A 191 13.29 1.59 3.86
N VAL A 192 12.55 2.63 4.20
CA VAL A 192 12.49 3.14 5.57
C VAL A 192 11.17 2.74 6.21
N GLU A 193 11.26 2.32 7.48
CA GLU A 193 10.15 2.07 8.37
C GLU A 193 10.02 3.21 9.37
N VAL A 194 8.94 3.99 9.27
CA VAL A 194 8.61 5.06 10.22
C VAL A 194 7.57 4.54 11.20
N VAL A 195 7.91 4.44 12.47
CA VAL A 195 7.02 3.93 13.52
C VAL A 195 6.54 5.07 14.40
N THR A 196 5.21 5.25 14.53
CA THR A 196 4.62 6.26 15.42
C THR A 196 4.33 5.69 16.80
N HIS A 197 4.29 6.57 17.83
CA HIS A 197 3.62 6.26 19.09
C HIS A 197 2.10 6.08 18.86
N PRO A 198 1.37 5.42 19.77
CA PRO A 198 -0.09 5.24 19.69
C PRO A 198 -0.84 6.52 20.10
N ASP A 199 -0.44 7.65 19.54
CA ASP A 199 -0.99 8.98 19.81
C ASP A 199 -2.32 9.24 19.12
N ILE A 200 -2.64 8.45 18.10
CA ILE A 200 -3.84 8.58 17.27
C ILE A 200 -5.03 7.99 18.03
N GLN A 201 -6.13 8.75 18.13
CA GLN A 201 -7.28 8.40 18.93
C GLN A 201 -8.58 8.22 18.15
N THR A 202 -8.56 8.51 16.83
CA THR A 202 -9.74 8.34 15.97
C THR A 202 -9.37 7.77 14.60
N PRO A 203 -10.31 7.08 13.92
CA PRO A 203 -10.10 6.60 12.56
C PRO A 203 -9.78 7.72 11.57
N THR A 204 -10.39 8.89 11.73
CA THR A 204 -10.14 10.08 10.91
C THR A 204 -8.69 10.54 11.04
N GLU A 205 -8.21 10.68 12.29
CA GLU A 205 -6.81 11.04 12.57
C GLU A 205 -5.82 10.06 11.94
N ALA A 206 -6.10 8.75 11.98
CA ALA A 206 -5.22 7.75 11.38
C ALA A 206 -4.99 7.99 9.87
N GLY A 207 -6.06 8.27 9.15
CA GLY A 207 -5.98 8.61 7.73
C GLY A 207 -5.27 9.93 7.44
N GLU A 208 -5.46 10.95 8.29
CA GLU A 208 -4.82 12.26 8.16
C GLU A 208 -3.32 12.19 8.45
N VAL A 209 -2.93 11.54 9.55
CA VAL A 209 -1.51 11.36 9.94
C VAL A 209 -0.76 10.52 8.90
N ALA A 210 -1.35 9.43 8.42
CA ALA A 210 -0.76 8.62 7.35
C ALA A 210 -0.53 9.43 6.06
N ARG A 211 -1.50 10.29 5.69
CA ARG A 211 -1.36 11.19 4.55
C ARG A 211 -0.26 12.21 4.76
N LEU A 212 -0.16 12.81 5.95
CA LEU A 212 0.85 13.79 6.29
C LEU A 212 2.25 13.18 6.22
N LEU A 213 2.49 12.03 6.87
CA LEU A 213 3.76 11.30 6.80
C LEU A 213 4.13 10.95 5.36
N GLY A 214 3.18 10.39 4.59
CA GLY A 214 3.41 10.07 3.18
C GLY A 214 3.76 11.29 2.32
N ARG A 215 3.26 12.48 2.66
CA ARG A 215 3.62 13.74 1.99
C ARG A 215 5.01 14.23 2.40
N LEU A 216 5.35 14.16 3.68
CA LEU A 216 6.69 14.50 4.18
C LEU A 216 7.76 13.62 3.52
N LEU A 217 7.57 12.30 3.49
CA LEU A 217 8.49 11.39 2.81
C LEU A 217 8.67 11.73 1.33
N ARG A 218 7.58 12.04 0.63
CA ARG A 218 7.60 12.42 -0.81
C ARG A 218 8.23 13.76 -1.08
N SER A 219 8.24 14.70 -0.13
CA SER A 219 8.83 16.02 -0.31
C SER A 219 10.35 15.98 -0.51
N THR A 220 11.02 14.92 -0.04
CA THR A 220 12.44 14.68 -0.32
C THR A 220 12.73 14.48 -1.82
N GLY A 221 11.74 14.04 -2.60
CA GLY A 221 11.92 13.65 -4.00
C GLY A 221 12.68 12.32 -4.21
N LYS A 222 13.19 11.71 -3.13
CA LYS A 222 14.12 10.56 -3.16
C LYS A 222 13.46 9.23 -2.80
N VAL A 223 12.12 9.17 -2.72
CA VAL A 223 11.37 7.94 -2.47
C VAL A 223 10.68 7.43 -3.73
N ARG A 224 10.46 6.12 -3.80
CA ARG A 224 9.72 5.48 -4.89
C ARG A 224 8.25 5.87 -4.85
N ARG A 225 7.62 5.85 -6.02
CA ARG A 225 6.19 6.16 -6.22
C ARG A 225 5.51 5.05 -7.03
N GLY A 226 4.22 4.91 -6.83
CA GLY A 226 3.40 3.89 -7.50
C GLY A 226 2.84 2.85 -6.53
N LEU A 227 2.05 1.92 -7.06
CA LEU A 227 1.43 0.86 -6.26
C LEU A 227 2.52 -0.04 -5.65
N GLY A 228 2.39 -0.30 -4.34
CA GLY A 228 3.31 -1.16 -3.59
C GLY A 228 4.63 -0.50 -3.17
N SER A 229 4.89 0.78 -3.52
CA SER A 229 6.07 1.50 -3.03
C SER A 229 5.93 2.03 -1.61
N VAL A 230 4.70 2.13 -1.12
CA VAL A 230 4.34 2.45 0.26
C VAL A 230 3.39 1.37 0.77
N ARG A 231 3.63 0.85 1.94
CA ARG A 231 2.74 -0.02 2.70
C ARG A 231 2.64 0.53 4.11
N GLN A 232 1.50 0.32 4.73
CA GLN A 232 1.26 0.80 6.08
C GLN A 232 0.70 -0.36 6.88
N ASP A 233 1.31 -0.58 8.03
CA ASP A 233 0.81 -1.47 9.05
C ASP A 233 0.24 -0.60 10.17
N ILE A 234 -0.92 -0.97 10.69
CA ILE A 234 -1.69 -0.13 11.61
C ILE A 234 -1.90 -0.92 12.90
N ASN A 235 -1.37 -0.42 13.99
CA ASN A 235 -1.59 -0.98 15.30
C ASN A 235 -2.82 -0.35 15.95
N VAL A 236 -3.78 -1.18 16.36
CA VAL A 236 -5.06 -0.73 16.93
C VAL A 236 -5.31 -1.45 18.25
N SER A 237 -5.74 -0.70 19.26
CA SER A 237 -6.26 -1.23 20.51
C SER A 237 -7.37 -0.33 21.07
N ILE A 238 -8.24 -0.89 21.90
CA ILE A 238 -9.26 -0.18 22.68
C ILE A 238 -9.11 -0.50 24.17
N ASN A 239 -9.83 0.21 25.04
CA ASN A 239 -9.84 -0.11 26.46
C ASN A 239 -10.28 -1.55 26.71
N GLY A 240 -9.47 -2.30 27.48
CA GLY A 240 -9.70 -3.73 27.76
C GLY A 240 -9.36 -4.68 26.61
N GLY A 241 -9.00 -4.15 25.43
CA GLY A 241 -8.52 -4.91 24.29
C GLY A 241 -7.01 -5.12 24.30
N THR A 242 -6.48 -5.56 23.18
CA THR A 242 -5.05 -5.87 22.99
C THR A 242 -4.58 -5.23 21.67
N ARG A 243 -3.28 -4.98 21.55
CA ARG A 243 -2.70 -4.52 20.28
C ARG A 243 -2.90 -5.58 19.18
N VAL A 244 -3.59 -5.17 18.13
CA VAL A 244 -3.75 -5.93 16.88
C VAL A 244 -3.09 -5.14 15.76
N GLU A 245 -2.28 -5.79 14.94
CA GLU A 245 -1.61 -5.23 13.77
C GLU A 245 -2.43 -5.51 12.51
N LEU A 246 -2.86 -4.46 11.82
CA LEU A 246 -3.52 -4.52 10.51
C LEU A 246 -2.48 -4.31 9.42
N LYS A 247 -2.18 -5.36 8.64
CA LYS A 247 -1.01 -5.41 7.77
C LYS A 247 -1.29 -5.03 6.32
N GLY A 248 -0.27 -4.43 5.69
CA GLY A 248 -0.20 -4.28 4.24
C GLY A 248 -1.16 -3.29 3.61
N VAL A 249 -1.67 -2.29 4.34
CA VAL A 249 -2.60 -1.30 3.79
C VAL A 249 -1.90 -0.39 2.78
N SER A 250 -2.13 -0.63 1.50
CA SER A 250 -1.46 0.07 0.39
C SER A 250 -2.18 1.36 -0.06
N LYS A 251 -3.43 1.58 0.37
CA LYS A 251 -4.23 2.73 -0.02
C LYS A 251 -4.73 3.51 1.19
N LEU A 252 -4.38 4.79 1.26
CA LEU A 252 -4.75 5.70 2.36
C LEU A 252 -6.26 5.73 2.65
N GLN A 253 -7.09 5.57 1.62
CA GLN A 253 -8.55 5.59 1.76
C GLN A 253 -9.12 4.45 2.61
N TYR A 254 -8.38 3.35 2.78
CA TYR A 254 -8.83 2.20 3.58
C TYR A 254 -8.44 2.31 5.06
N ILE A 255 -7.50 3.20 5.43
CA ILE A 255 -6.96 3.29 6.78
C ILE A 255 -8.05 3.61 7.81
N SER A 256 -8.79 4.68 7.61
CA SER A 256 -9.83 5.10 8.57
C SER A 256 -10.89 4.02 8.75
N GLN A 257 -11.28 3.35 7.66
CA GLN A 257 -12.28 2.30 7.70
C GLN A 257 -11.75 1.04 8.40
N ALA A 258 -10.51 0.64 8.12
CA ALA A 258 -9.87 -0.50 8.78
C ALA A 258 -9.73 -0.29 10.29
N VAL A 259 -9.32 0.91 10.73
CA VAL A 259 -9.24 1.27 12.15
C VAL A 259 -10.61 1.21 12.81
N ALA A 260 -11.65 1.76 12.16
CA ALA A 260 -13.01 1.75 12.68
C ALA A 260 -13.57 0.32 12.81
N HIS A 261 -13.35 -0.54 11.82
CA HIS A 261 -13.81 -1.93 11.85
C HIS A 261 -13.06 -2.74 12.91
N GLU A 262 -11.73 -2.55 13.04
CA GLU A 262 -10.96 -3.25 14.07
C GLU A 262 -11.35 -2.84 15.49
N ALA A 263 -11.55 -1.54 15.74
CA ALA A 263 -12.02 -1.08 17.06
C ALA A 263 -13.35 -1.74 17.47
N ARG A 264 -14.29 -1.87 16.52
CA ARG A 264 -15.57 -2.55 16.75
C ARG A 264 -15.43 -4.04 16.90
N ARG A 265 -14.54 -4.66 16.10
CA ARG A 265 -14.23 -6.06 16.26
C ARG A 265 -13.74 -6.36 17.67
N GLN A 266 -12.82 -5.56 18.19
CA GLN A 266 -12.35 -5.72 19.57
C GLN A 266 -13.46 -5.56 20.59
N GLN A 267 -14.34 -4.57 20.41
CA GLN A 267 -15.52 -4.39 21.27
C GLN A 267 -16.43 -5.64 21.25
N ALA A 268 -16.70 -6.20 20.07
CA ALA A 268 -17.49 -7.43 19.94
C ALA A 268 -16.81 -8.64 20.58
N LEU A 269 -15.49 -8.76 20.47
CA LEU A 269 -14.74 -9.83 21.13
C LEU A 269 -14.74 -9.71 22.66
N LEU A 270 -14.69 -8.50 23.20
CA LEU A 270 -14.86 -8.26 24.64
C LEU A 270 -16.27 -8.62 25.09
N HIS A 271 -17.30 -8.31 24.31
CA HIS A 271 -18.67 -8.74 24.59
C HIS A 271 -18.78 -10.27 24.58
N ILE A 272 -18.19 -10.97 23.62
CA ILE A 272 -18.12 -12.45 23.59
C ILE A 272 -17.46 -13.00 24.84
N ARG A 273 -16.35 -12.44 25.28
CA ARG A 273 -15.68 -12.81 26.52
C ARG A 273 -16.62 -12.69 27.73
N ASP A 274 -17.31 -11.59 27.83
CA ASP A 274 -18.17 -11.32 28.99
C ASP A 274 -19.41 -12.23 29.00
N GLU A 275 -20.00 -12.52 27.82
CA GLU A 275 -21.04 -13.53 27.65
C GLU A 275 -20.59 -14.94 28.08
N LEU A 276 -19.39 -15.37 27.67
CA LEU A 276 -18.84 -16.66 28.08
C LEU A 276 -18.59 -16.73 29.58
N ARG A 277 -18.09 -15.65 30.19
CA ARG A 277 -17.88 -15.56 31.64
C ARG A 277 -19.18 -15.63 32.42
N LEU A 278 -20.25 -14.98 31.95
CA LEU A 278 -21.60 -15.09 32.54
C LEU A 278 -22.13 -16.53 32.54
N ARG A 279 -21.73 -17.34 31.56
CA ARG A 279 -22.05 -18.78 31.47
C ARG A 279 -21.09 -19.67 32.27
N GLY A 280 -20.16 -19.09 33.01
CA GLY A 280 -19.14 -19.81 33.76
C GLY A 280 -18.02 -20.42 32.90
N VAL A 281 -17.93 -20.01 31.60
CA VAL A 281 -16.88 -20.49 30.69
C VAL A 281 -15.71 -19.49 30.74
N THR A 282 -14.61 -19.96 31.31
CA THR A 282 -13.34 -19.23 31.44
C THR A 282 -12.20 -20.07 30.90
N GLU A 283 -11.01 -19.51 30.78
CA GLU A 283 -9.82 -20.29 30.39
C GLU A 283 -9.63 -21.58 31.22
N LYS A 284 -9.93 -21.51 32.52
CA LYS A 284 -9.77 -22.65 33.46
C LYS A 284 -10.91 -23.66 33.39
N THR A 285 -12.12 -23.22 33.02
CA THR A 285 -13.34 -24.07 33.03
C THR A 285 -13.75 -24.48 31.61
N PHE A 286 -13.07 -24.01 30.60
CA PHE A 286 -13.33 -24.34 29.19
C PHE A 286 -13.22 -25.86 28.95
N GLN A 287 -14.24 -26.43 28.32
CA GLN A 287 -14.29 -27.84 27.96
C GLN A 287 -14.61 -28.01 26.48
N SER A 288 -13.89 -28.93 25.86
CA SER A 288 -14.13 -29.32 24.46
C SER A 288 -13.80 -30.81 24.29
N GLU A 289 -14.50 -31.47 23.40
CA GLU A 289 -14.26 -32.85 23.00
C GLU A 289 -14.29 -32.92 21.47
N HIS A 290 -13.39 -33.69 20.84
CA HIS A 290 -13.42 -33.94 19.41
C HIS A 290 -13.42 -35.44 19.10
N LYS A 291 -14.07 -35.78 17.98
CA LYS A 291 -14.14 -37.18 17.49
C LYS A 291 -14.05 -37.18 15.96
N ASP A 292 -13.47 -38.26 15.44
CA ASP A 292 -13.58 -38.59 14.02
C ASP A 292 -15.02 -39.08 13.74
N VAL A 293 -15.69 -38.36 12.83
CA VAL A 293 -17.08 -38.69 12.42
C VAL A 293 -17.14 -39.13 10.94
N THR A 294 -15.99 -39.44 10.34
CA THR A 294 -15.88 -39.84 8.93
C THR A 294 -16.74 -41.05 8.63
N SER A 295 -16.70 -42.08 9.49
CA SER A 295 -17.49 -43.32 9.34
C SER A 295 -19.00 -43.08 9.45
N LEU A 296 -19.43 -42.19 10.35
CA LEU A 296 -20.83 -41.81 10.55
C LEU A 296 -21.39 -41.08 9.31
N LEU A 297 -20.59 -40.23 8.69
CA LEU A 297 -20.98 -39.41 7.56
C LEU A 297 -20.62 -40.02 6.18
N LYS A 298 -20.08 -41.23 6.15
CA LYS A 298 -19.61 -41.92 4.94
C LYS A 298 -20.65 -42.00 3.81
N HIS A 299 -21.91 -42.11 4.17
CA HIS A 299 -23.02 -42.24 3.24
C HIS A 299 -23.85 -40.94 3.10
N SER A 300 -23.31 -39.81 3.60
CA SER A 300 -23.96 -38.52 3.51
C SER A 300 -24.26 -38.12 2.06
N ARG A 301 -25.44 -37.52 1.86
CA ARG A 301 -25.82 -36.92 0.57
C ARG A 301 -25.28 -35.47 0.41
N CYS A 302 -24.72 -34.93 1.47
CA CYS A 302 -24.12 -33.61 1.45
C CYS A 302 -23.00 -33.51 0.37
N LYS A 303 -23.15 -32.59 -0.55
CA LYS A 303 -22.21 -32.41 -1.69
C LYS A 303 -20.77 -32.20 -1.22
N TRP A 304 -20.57 -31.33 -0.24
CA TRP A 304 -19.25 -30.99 0.29
C TRP A 304 -18.53 -32.21 0.85
N LEU A 305 -19.23 -33.02 1.62
CA LEU A 305 -18.66 -34.19 2.26
C LEU A 305 -18.34 -35.32 1.26
N LYS A 306 -19.13 -35.48 0.20
CA LYS A 306 -18.87 -36.45 -0.87
C LYS A 306 -17.52 -36.23 -1.55
N ASP A 307 -17.21 -34.97 -1.88
CA ASP A 307 -15.96 -34.64 -2.56
C ASP A 307 -14.75 -34.91 -1.65
N ILE A 308 -14.86 -34.62 -0.36
CA ILE A 308 -13.84 -34.92 0.65
C ILE A 308 -13.60 -36.41 0.80
N LEU A 309 -14.68 -37.17 0.98
CA LEU A 309 -14.61 -38.62 1.15
C LEU A 309 -14.08 -39.34 -0.10
N LYS A 310 -14.42 -38.87 -1.28
CA LYS A 310 -13.88 -39.37 -2.57
C LYS A 310 -12.36 -39.20 -2.64
N ASN A 311 -11.84 -38.11 -2.08
CA ASN A 311 -10.41 -37.80 -2.04
C ASN A 311 -9.69 -38.40 -0.80
N LYS A 312 -10.31 -39.34 -0.09
CA LYS A 312 -9.77 -39.98 1.13
C LYS A 312 -9.52 -38.99 2.27
N GLY A 313 -10.21 -37.85 2.29
CA GLY A 313 -10.19 -36.92 3.41
C GLY A 313 -10.96 -37.46 4.61
N VAL A 314 -10.74 -36.82 5.76
CA VAL A 314 -11.42 -37.12 7.02
C VAL A 314 -12.34 -35.99 7.44
N ILE A 315 -13.35 -36.31 8.26
CA ILE A 315 -14.29 -35.35 8.82
C ILE A 315 -14.26 -35.52 10.35
N HIS A 316 -13.95 -34.42 11.04
CA HIS A 316 -13.99 -34.44 12.51
C HIS A 316 -15.03 -33.45 13.02
N GLY A 317 -15.63 -33.80 14.16
CA GLY A 317 -16.45 -32.89 14.94
C GLY A 317 -15.72 -32.46 16.20
N ILE A 318 -15.90 -31.19 16.60
CA ILE A 318 -15.48 -30.67 17.89
C ILE A 318 -16.65 -29.97 18.57
N VAL A 319 -16.99 -30.36 19.78
CA VAL A 319 -17.97 -29.68 20.62
C VAL A 319 -17.27 -28.69 21.55
N LEU A 320 -17.83 -27.49 21.62
CA LEU A 320 -17.39 -26.39 22.49
C LEU A 320 -18.52 -26.16 23.51
N ARG A 321 -18.28 -26.51 24.77
CA ARG A 321 -19.31 -26.42 25.83
C ARG A 321 -19.58 -24.96 26.17
N GLY A 322 -20.87 -24.58 26.22
CA GLY A 322 -21.31 -23.23 26.55
C GLY A 322 -21.26 -22.20 25.42
N PHE A 323 -20.92 -22.60 24.18
CA PHE A 323 -20.76 -21.69 23.02
C PHE A 323 -22.02 -21.52 22.15
N ALA A 324 -23.19 -21.99 22.57
CA ALA A 324 -24.43 -21.77 21.82
C ALA A 324 -24.67 -20.25 21.58
N GLY A 325 -24.94 -19.86 20.33
CA GLY A 325 -25.18 -18.46 19.95
C GLY A 325 -23.91 -17.62 19.76
N ILE A 326 -22.77 -17.96 20.37
CA ILE A 326 -21.53 -17.17 20.32
C ILE A 326 -21.02 -17.02 18.88
N PHE A 327 -21.07 -18.09 18.08
CA PHE A 327 -20.60 -18.09 16.68
C PHE A 327 -21.34 -17.12 15.76
N ASN A 328 -22.56 -16.74 16.13
CA ASN A 328 -23.41 -15.85 15.32
C ASN A 328 -23.25 -14.38 15.70
N ILE A 329 -22.46 -14.05 16.73
CA ILE A 329 -22.23 -12.66 17.16
C ILE A 329 -21.44 -11.95 16.05
N PRO A 330 -21.97 -10.82 15.51
CA PRO A 330 -21.27 -10.04 14.51
C PRO A 330 -19.98 -9.41 15.07
N THR A 331 -18.87 -9.59 14.39
CA THR A 331 -17.57 -9.02 14.77
C THR A 331 -17.17 -7.86 13.84
N GLN A 332 -17.55 -7.95 12.56
CA GLN A 332 -17.30 -6.94 11.55
C GLN A 332 -18.49 -6.87 10.58
N PRO A 333 -18.59 -5.86 9.70
CA PRO A 333 -19.62 -5.86 8.66
C PRO A 333 -19.60 -7.13 7.81
N GLY A 334 -20.70 -7.88 7.85
CA GLY A 334 -20.83 -9.13 7.10
C GLY A 334 -20.02 -10.32 7.63
N LYS A 335 -19.36 -10.19 8.79
CA LYS A 335 -18.60 -11.27 9.44
C LYS A 335 -19.06 -11.49 10.87
N THR A 336 -19.00 -12.74 11.31
CA THR A 336 -19.35 -13.19 12.65
C THR A 336 -18.14 -13.81 13.34
N PHE A 337 -18.31 -14.25 14.60
CA PHE A 337 -17.26 -14.99 15.30
C PHE A 337 -16.95 -16.35 14.63
N SER A 338 -17.90 -16.94 13.89
CA SER A 338 -17.64 -18.10 13.04
C SER A 338 -16.55 -17.83 12.01
N ASP A 339 -16.58 -16.65 11.38
CA ASP A 339 -15.59 -16.24 10.38
C ASP A 339 -14.20 -16.00 10.99
N GLU A 340 -14.14 -15.56 12.26
CA GLU A 340 -12.87 -15.44 13.00
C GLU A 340 -12.18 -16.80 13.16
N ILE A 341 -12.95 -17.85 13.45
CA ILE A 341 -12.42 -19.22 13.56
C ILE A 341 -12.08 -19.78 12.17
N ALA A 342 -12.96 -19.62 11.20
CA ALA A 342 -12.76 -20.09 9.84
C ALA A 342 -11.50 -19.47 9.18
N GLY A 343 -11.26 -18.17 9.40
CA GLY A 343 -10.08 -17.48 8.92
C GLY A 343 -8.78 -18.04 9.52
N ARG A 344 -8.78 -18.34 10.81
CA ARG A 344 -7.62 -18.94 11.47
C ARG A 344 -7.35 -20.38 11.00
N VAL A 345 -8.40 -21.17 10.84
CA VAL A 345 -8.31 -22.54 10.26
C VAL A 345 -7.78 -22.48 8.83
N ARG A 346 -8.26 -21.54 8.02
CA ARG A 346 -7.79 -21.33 6.65
C ARG A 346 -6.28 -21.11 6.58
N VAL A 347 -5.76 -20.21 7.40
CA VAL A 347 -4.35 -19.81 7.34
C VAL A 347 -3.43 -20.88 7.93
N ILE A 348 -3.73 -21.39 9.14
CA ILE A 348 -2.78 -22.27 9.87
C ILE A 348 -2.90 -23.73 9.43
N ALA A 349 -4.11 -24.19 9.12
CA ALA A 349 -4.34 -25.56 8.65
C ALA A 349 -4.37 -25.66 7.11
N CYS A 350 -4.16 -24.56 6.38
CA CYS A 350 -4.19 -24.51 4.92
C CYS A 350 -5.48 -25.06 4.29
N LEU A 351 -6.61 -24.87 4.96
CA LEU A 351 -7.94 -25.28 4.48
C LEU A 351 -8.61 -24.09 3.77
N ASP A 352 -8.15 -23.77 2.57
CA ASP A 352 -8.52 -22.54 1.84
C ASP A 352 -9.92 -22.57 1.22
N VAL A 353 -10.46 -23.76 0.96
CA VAL A 353 -11.77 -23.91 0.32
C VAL A 353 -12.88 -23.61 1.31
N MET A 354 -13.60 -22.53 1.10
CA MET A 354 -14.72 -22.11 1.96
C MET A 354 -16.05 -22.73 1.51
N PRO A 355 -16.94 -23.11 2.45
CA PRO A 355 -16.72 -23.15 3.90
C PRO A 355 -15.73 -24.25 4.30
N ASN A 356 -14.80 -23.93 5.20
CA ASN A 356 -13.85 -24.91 5.75
C ASN A 356 -14.28 -25.47 7.12
N ILE A 357 -15.24 -24.81 7.75
CA ILE A 357 -15.96 -25.30 8.96
C ILE A 357 -17.47 -25.07 8.77
N VAL A 358 -18.27 -25.85 9.47
CA VAL A 358 -19.71 -25.62 9.60
C VAL A 358 -20.17 -25.92 11.01
N THR A 359 -21.11 -25.16 11.55
CA THR A 359 -21.65 -25.36 12.90
C THR A 359 -23.02 -26.01 12.88
N ASN A 360 -23.43 -26.65 13.98
CA ASN A 360 -24.75 -27.29 14.11
C ASN A 360 -25.91 -26.28 13.90
N ALA A 361 -25.69 -24.97 13.99
CA ALA A 361 -26.71 -23.97 13.63
C ALA A 361 -27.05 -23.98 12.13
N HIS A 362 -26.17 -24.48 11.28
CA HIS A 362 -26.27 -24.44 9.81
C HIS A 362 -26.13 -25.82 9.15
N PHE A 363 -26.23 -26.91 9.92
CA PHE A 363 -26.09 -28.27 9.37
C PHE A 363 -27.14 -28.62 8.31
N GLN A 364 -28.38 -28.18 8.50
CA GLN A 364 -29.44 -28.40 7.51
C GLN A 364 -29.16 -27.61 6.20
N ASP A 365 -28.77 -26.33 6.32
CA ASP A 365 -28.40 -25.49 5.18
C ASP A 365 -27.19 -26.04 4.42
N PHE A 366 -26.27 -26.67 5.15
CA PHE A 366 -25.10 -27.34 4.59
C PHE A 366 -25.45 -28.66 3.86
N GLY A 367 -26.63 -29.20 4.11
CA GLY A 367 -27.17 -30.38 3.45
C GLY A 367 -27.04 -31.69 4.22
N LEU A 368 -26.87 -31.64 5.55
CA LEU A 368 -26.97 -32.82 6.42
C LEU A 368 -28.44 -33.15 6.66
N SER A 369 -28.77 -34.46 6.67
CA SER A 369 -30.09 -34.95 7.01
C SER A 369 -30.35 -34.90 8.52
N GLU A 370 -31.61 -34.80 8.93
CA GLU A 370 -32.00 -34.84 10.35
C GLU A 370 -31.44 -36.04 11.08
N LYS A 371 -31.40 -37.22 10.43
CA LYS A 371 -30.82 -38.43 11.00
C LYS A 371 -29.32 -38.30 11.29
N GLU A 372 -28.57 -37.66 10.38
CA GLU A 372 -27.13 -37.41 10.58
C GLU A 372 -26.91 -36.38 11.68
N ILE A 373 -27.72 -35.34 11.74
CA ILE A 373 -27.66 -34.30 12.79
C ILE A 373 -27.92 -34.95 14.16
N THR A 374 -29.03 -35.69 14.31
CA THR A 374 -29.36 -36.39 15.57
C THR A 374 -28.26 -37.38 15.99
N SER A 375 -27.68 -38.12 15.02
CA SER A 375 -26.58 -39.04 15.31
C SER A 375 -25.32 -38.30 15.81
N LEU A 376 -25.00 -37.16 15.23
CA LEU A 376 -23.90 -36.30 15.69
C LEU A 376 -24.17 -35.73 17.08
N GLU A 377 -25.35 -35.21 17.33
CA GLU A 377 -25.74 -34.66 18.63
C GLU A 377 -25.70 -35.72 19.73
N THR A 378 -26.18 -36.93 19.45
CA THR A 378 -26.10 -38.06 20.36
C THR A 378 -24.65 -38.49 20.64
N LEU A 379 -23.82 -38.58 19.58
CA LEU A 379 -22.41 -38.96 19.70
C LEU A 379 -21.62 -38.02 20.63
N PHE A 380 -21.93 -36.70 20.59
CA PHE A 380 -21.25 -35.68 21.37
C PHE A 380 -21.96 -35.31 22.69
N ASP A 381 -23.02 -36.01 23.07
CA ASP A 381 -23.84 -35.69 24.25
C ASP A 381 -24.15 -34.19 24.31
N MET A 382 -24.75 -33.66 23.19
CA MET A 382 -24.98 -32.24 22.97
C MET A 382 -25.99 -31.66 23.95
N ARG A 383 -25.64 -30.55 24.56
CA ARG A 383 -26.53 -29.75 25.41
C ARG A 383 -27.02 -28.52 24.60
N PRO A 384 -28.18 -27.95 24.96
CA PRO A 384 -28.68 -26.72 24.30
C PRO A 384 -27.71 -25.54 24.36
N THR A 385 -26.81 -25.54 25.35
CA THR A 385 -25.78 -24.49 25.53
C THR A 385 -24.54 -24.68 24.69
N ASP A 386 -24.39 -25.80 23.99
CA ASP A 386 -23.16 -26.17 23.31
C ASP A 386 -23.15 -25.80 21.83
N ARG A 387 -21.97 -25.76 21.25
CA ARG A 387 -21.77 -25.59 19.81
C ARG A 387 -20.93 -26.73 19.26
N LEU A 388 -21.46 -27.43 18.27
CA LEU A 388 -20.72 -28.44 17.52
C LEU A 388 -20.21 -27.81 16.20
N VAL A 389 -18.94 -28.03 15.92
CA VAL A 389 -18.27 -27.56 14.68
C VAL A 389 -17.76 -28.81 13.95
N LEU A 390 -18.07 -28.92 12.65
CA LEU A 390 -17.45 -29.89 11.75
C LEU A 390 -16.34 -29.22 10.96
N VAL A 391 -15.26 -29.96 10.75
CA VAL A 391 -14.11 -29.58 9.91
C VAL A 391 -13.64 -30.80 9.12
N TRP A 392 -13.14 -30.58 7.91
CA TRP A 392 -12.78 -31.68 6.99
C TRP A 392 -11.58 -31.31 6.12
N GLY A 393 -10.83 -32.31 5.67
CA GLY A 393 -9.63 -32.14 4.84
C GLY A 393 -8.74 -33.39 4.90
N SER A 394 -7.42 -33.16 4.67
CA SER A 394 -6.44 -34.21 4.96
C SER A 394 -6.35 -34.46 6.46
N GLU A 395 -5.93 -35.66 6.87
CA GLU A 395 -5.84 -36.03 8.31
C GLU A 395 -4.92 -35.08 9.09
N THR A 396 -3.81 -34.65 8.48
CA THR A 396 -2.84 -33.68 9.07
C THR A 396 -3.44 -32.30 9.26
N ASP A 397 -4.15 -31.81 8.26
CA ASP A 397 -4.71 -30.46 8.27
C ASP A 397 -5.89 -30.38 9.23
N VAL A 398 -6.73 -31.42 9.26
CA VAL A 398 -7.85 -31.51 10.20
C VAL A 398 -7.36 -31.56 11.65
N LYS A 399 -6.27 -32.29 11.97
CA LYS A 399 -5.67 -32.27 13.32
C LYS A 399 -5.19 -30.86 13.70
N THR A 400 -4.56 -30.15 12.76
CA THR A 400 -4.16 -28.76 12.96
C THR A 400 -5.37 -27.85 13.17
N ALA A 401 -6.40 -27.98 12.32
CA ALA A 401 -7.63 -27.21 12.40
C ALA A 401 -8.36 -27.38 13.75
N ILE A 402 -8.48 -28.61 14.26
CA ILE A 402 -9.07 -28.89 15.58
C ILE A 402 -8.30 -28.17 16.70
N SER A 403 -6.96 -28.22 16.64
CA SER A 403 -6.12 -27.52 17.60
C SER A 403 -6.38 -26.01 17.55
N GLU A 404 -6.45 -25.41 16.34
CA GLU A 404 -6.66 -23.97 16.18
C GLU A 404 -8.09 -23.54 16.54
N ILE A 405 -9.11 -24.34 16.26
CA ILE A 405 -10.49 -24.10 16.75
C ILE A 405 -10.51 -24.04 18.27
N LYS A 406 -9.84 -25.00 18.94
CA LYS A 406 -9.73 -25.04 20.39
C LYS A 406 -9.00 -23.84 20.97
N ILE A 407 -7.83 -23.50 20.40
CA ILE A 407 -7.04 -22.33 20.82
C ILE A 407 -7.88 -21.06 20.69
N ARG A 408 -8.54 -20.84 19.55
CA ARG A 408 -9.35 -19.64 19.33
C ARG A 408 -10.56 -19.57 20.26
N ALA A 409 -11.17 -20.71 20.60
CA ALA A 409 -12.25 -20.77 21.57
C ALA A 409 -11.77 -20.42 22.99
N VAL A 410 -10.59 -20.88 23.40
CA VAL A 410 -9.96 -20.47 24.68
C VAL A 410 -9.68 -18.98 24.70
N GLU A 411 -9.06 -18.43 23.63
CA GLU A 411 -8.78 -17.00 23.50
C GLU A 411 -10.05 -16.15 23.61
N ALA A 412 -11.21 -16.65 23.13
CA ALA A 412 -12.49 -15.95 23.28
C ALA A 412 -12.90 -15.76 24.74
N THR A 413 -12.49 -16.62 25.66
CA THR A 413 -12.74 -16.48 27.10
C THR A 413 -11.84 -15.43 27.75
N ILE A 414 -10.73 -15.07 27.10
CA ILE A 414 -9.74 -14.09 27.55
C ILE A 414 -10.10 -12.70 26.98
N GLY A 415 -10.47 -12.64 25.70
CA GLY A 415 -10.89 -11.42 25.01
C GLY A 415 -10.29 -11.28 23.61
N VAL A 416 -9.51 -10.21 23.38
CA VAL A 416 -8.89 -9.91 22.08
C VAL A 416 -7.53 -10.62 22.01
N PRO A 417 -7.28 -11.50 21.03
CA PRO A 417 -5.97 -12.10 20.85
C PRO A 417 -4.97 -11.12 20.24
N SER A 418 -3.69 -11.24 20.60
CA SER A 418 -2.59 -10.52 19.97
C SER A 418 -2.26 -11.17 18.63
N GLU A 419 -2.64 -10.55 17.55
CA GLU A 419 -2.52 -11.11 16.20
C GLU A 419 -2.27 -10.05 15.13
N THR A 420 -1.74 -10.48 13.99
CA THR A 420 -1.63 -9.70 12.75
C THR A 420 -2.78 -10.09 11.84
N ARG A 421 -3.40 -9.11 11.18
CA ARG A 421 -4.57 -9.30 10.32
C ARG A 421 -4.38 -8.64 8.96
N GLN A 422 -4.80 -9.31 7.91
CA GLN A 422 -4.84 -8.77 6.55
C GLN A 422 -6.08 -7.90 6.35
N VAL A 423 -5.91 -6.71 5.76
CA VAL A 423 -7.02 -5.78 5.45
C VAL A 423 -7.50 -5.94 4.02
N PHE A 424 -8.83 -5.98 3.84
CA PHE A 424 -9.51 -6.04 2.55
C PHE A 424 -9.96 -4.64 2.06
N PRO A 425 -10.29 -4.49 0.75
CA PRO A 425 -10.72 -3.21 0.18
C PRO A 425 -11.97 -2.59 0.81
N ASP A 426 -12.82 -3.38 1.45
CA ASP A 426 -14.01 -2.94 2.19
C ASP A 426 -13.70 -2.53 3.64
N GLY A 427 -12.41 -2.51 4.02
CA GLY A 427 -11.93 -2.18 5.36
C GLY A 427 -12.14 -3.28 6.40
N THR A 428 -12.76 -4.41 6.06
CA THR A 428 -12.77 -5.59 6.92
C THR A 428 -11.39 -6.24 6.96
N ASN A 429 -11.16 -7.06 7.95
CA ASN A 429 -9.88 -7.76 8.09
C ASN A 429 -10.09 -9.25 8.43
N ASP A 430 -9.03 -10.04 8.26
CA ASP A 430 -9.02 -11.45 8.60
C ASP A 430 -7.69 -11.85 9.22
N PHE A 431 -7.68 -12.98 9.92
CA PHE A 431 -6.47 -13.51 10.54
C PHE A 431 -5.36 -13.75 9.49
N GLU A 432 -4.16 -13.30 9.80
CA GLU A 432 -2.95 -13.58 9.00
C GLU A 432 -1.95 -14.43 9.79
N ARG A 433 -1.60 -13.99 10.99
CA ARG A 433 -0.70 -14.74 11.88
C ARG A 433 -0.82 -14.25 13.33
N ILE A 434 -0.21 -14.94 14.28
CA ILE A 434 -0.03 -14.43 15.63
C ILE A 434 0.98 -13.27 15.63
N LEU A 435 0.84 -12.34 16.56
CA LEU A 435 1.74 -11.19 16.64
C LEU A 435 3.17 -11.66 16.99
N PRO A 436 4.19 -11.23 16.22
CA PRO A 436 5.57 -11.62 16.49
C PRO A 436 6.09 -11.14 17.85
N GLY A 437 6.86 -11.99 18.51
CA GLY A 437 7.55 -11.68 19.75
C GLY A 437 8.97 -11.12 19.55
N PRO A 438 9.69 -10.80 20.65
CA PRO A 438 11.07 -10.30 20.59
C PRO A 438 12.07 -11.39 20.17
N ASN A 439 11.75 -12.66 20.38
CA ASN A 439 12.65 -13.81 20.13
C ASN A 439 13.00 -14.03 18.64
N ARG A 440 12.44 -13.23 17.72
CA ARG A 440 12.80 -13.24 16.30
C ARG A 440 13.98 -12.32 15.93
N MET A 441 14.46 -11.52 16.88
CA MET A 441 15.54 -10.55 16.64
C MET A 441 16.89 -11.15 16.97
N TYR A 442 17.84 -11.01 16.04
CA TYR A 442 19.22 -11.50 16.16
C TYR A 442 20.19 -10.38 15.79
N PRO A 443 21.36 -10.26 16.45
CA PRO A 443 22.43 -9.39 15.95
C PRO A 443 22.94 -9.92 14.60
N ASP A 444 23.29 -9.02 13.68
CA ASP A 444 23.99 -9.40 12.45
C ASP A 444 25.49 -9.32 12.67
N THR A 445 26.15 -10.47 12.65
CA THR A 445 27.60 -10.58 12.85
C THR A 445 28.40 -10.37 11.55
N ASP A 446 27.72 -10.36 10.40
CA ASP A 446 28.38 -10.25 9.08
C ASP A 446 28.48 -8.81 8.58
N THR A 447 27.73 -7.89 9.19
CA THR A 447 27.70 -6.48 8.79
C THR A 447 28.37 -5.62 9.88
N PRO A 448 29.54 -5.00 9.59
CA PRO A 448 30.18 -4.11 10.55
C PRO A 448 29.33 -2.87 10.83
N PRO A 449 29.39 -2.30 12.05
CA PRO A 449 28.74 -1.04 12.37
C PRO A 449 29.12 0.07 11.39
N THR A 450 28.15 0.90 11.01
CA THR A 450 28.37 2.02 10.10
C THR A 450 28.30 3.33 10.87
N PRO A 451 29.42 4.04 11.08
CA PRO A 451 29.45 5.30 11.84
C PRO A 451 28.78 6.43 11.05
N ILE A 452 28.07 7.29 11.78
CA ILE A 452 27.46 8.52 11.25
C ILE A 452 28.27 9.71 11.78
N THR A 453 28.91 10.44 10.86
CA THR A 453 29.74 11.58 11.24
C THR A 453 28.95 12.88 11.17
N GLU A 454 29.32 13.87 12.04
CA GLU A 454 28.68 15.19 11.97
C GLU A 454 28.89 15.85 10.59
N LYS A 455 30.02 15.63 9.94
CA LYS A 455 30.28 16.08 8.57
C LYS A 455 29.25 15.54 7.57
N THR A 456 28.85 14.27 7.72
CA THR A 456 27.78 13.66 6.89
C THR A 456 26.46 14.36 7.14
N LEU A 457 26.10 14.59 8.41
CA LEU A 457 24.85 15.26 8.77
C LEU A 457 24.82 16.72 8.29
N GLU A 458 25.91 17.47 8.41
CA GLU A 458 26.03 18.84 7.88
C GLU A 458 25.80 18.89 6.36
N ASN A 459 26.39 17.94 5.62
CA ASN A 459 26.22 17.89 4.18
C ASN A 459 24.76 17.58 3.80
N ILE A 460 24.09 16.69 4.54
CA ILE A 460 22.67 16.39 4.32
C ILE A 460 21.81 17.59 4.66
N ARG A 461 22.05 18.28 5.80
CA ARG A 461 21.31 19.51 6.20
C ARG A 461 21.36 20.60 5.12
N LYS A 462 22.51 20.79 4.45
CA LYS A 462 22.64 21.74 3.33
C LYS A 462 21.76 21.40 2.12
N GLY A 463 21.44 20.13 1.91
CA GLY A 463 20.64 19.62 0.80
C GLY A 463 19.16 19.40 1.11
N MET A 464 18.75 19.59 2.36
CA MET A 464 17.38 19.31 2.79
C MET A 464 16.33 20.10 2.01
N PRO A 465 15.17 19.52 1.74
CA PRO A 465 14.05 20.28 1.18
C PRO A 465 13.55 21.31 2.20
N GLU A 466 12.97 22.38 1.68
CA GLU A 466 12.20 23.33 2.50
C GLU A 466 11.04 22.59 3.21
N PRO A 467 10.71 22.98 4.46
CA PRO A 467 9.55 22.40 5.16
C PRO A 467 8.28 22.44 4.31
N LEU A 468 7.53 21.35 4.31
CA LEU A 468 6.36 21.16 3.43
C LEU A 468 5.36 22.31 3.52
N TRP A 469 5.06 22.79 4.74
CA TRP A 469 4.11 23.88 4.99
C TRP A 469 4.61 25.25 4.50
N GLU A 470 5.92 25.52 4.54
CA GLU A 470 6.49 26.74 3.98
C GLU A 470 6.48 26.71 2.45
N SER A 471 6.82 25.56 1.86
CA SER A 471 6.69 25.33 0.43
C SER A 471 5.25 25.55 -0.06
N GLU A 472 4.25 25.00 0.66
CA GLU A 472 2.84 25.19 0.32
C GLU A 472 2.40 26.65 0.41
N LYS A 473 2.81 27.34 1.45
CA LYS A 473 2.53 28.75 1.65
C LYS A 473 3.10 29.62 0.52
N ARG A 474 4.35 29.34 0.13
CA ARG A 474 5.02 30.00 -0.99
C ARG A 474 4.31 29.73 -2.32
N LEU A 475 3.93 28.48 -2.58
CA LEU A 475 3.20 28.10 -3.80
C LEU A 475 1.79 28.72 -3.85
N ALA A 476 1.09 28.79 -2.72
CA ALA A 476 -0.22 29.45 -2.61
C ALA A 476 -0.11 30.96 -2.89
N ALA A 477 0.95 31.61 -2.42
CA ALA A 477 1.21 33.04 -2.67
C ALA A 477 1.41 33.35 -4.17
N LEU A 478 1.77 32.35 -4.99
CA LEU A 478 1.84 32.49 -6.46
C LEU A 478 0.47 32.41 -7.15
N GLY A 479 -0.63 32.31 -6.39
CA GLY A 479 -2.00 32.22 -6.92
C GLY A 479 -2.35 30.84 -7.49
N LEU A 480 -1.63 29.77 -7.10
CA LEU A 480 -1.94 28.41 -7.54
C LEU A 480 -3.14 27.85 -6.75
N PRO A 481 -4.05 27.09 -7.41
CA PRO A 481 -5.12 26.36 -6.73
C PRO A 481 -4.57 25.35 -5.73
N GLN A 482 -5.33 25.09 -4.65
CA GLN A 482 -4.93 24.18 -3.57
C GLN A 482 -4.54 22.78 -4.07
N SER A 483 -5.20 22.27 -5.11
CA SER A 483 -4.86 20.96 -5.71
C SER A 483 -3.47 20.94 -6.35
N LEU A 484 -3.08 22.02 -7.04
CA LEU A 484 -1.73 22.17 -7.62
C LEU A 484 -0.68 22.43 -6.54
N VAL A 485 -0.98 23.25 -5.53
CA VAL A 485 -0.11 23.45 -4.36
C VAL A 485 0.20 22.10 -3.70
N ALA A 486 -0.83 21.30 -3.41
CA ALA A 486 -0.68 19.99 -2.77
C ALA A 486 0.10 18.97 -3.63
N SER A 487 -0.03 19.05 -4.96
CA SER A 487 0.69 18.15 -5.88
C SER A 487 2.15 18.61 -6.07
N LEU A 488 2.36 19.88 -6.29
CA LEU A 488 3.67 20.46 -6.63
C LEU A 488 4.61 20.47 -5.42
N SER A 489 4.09 20.73 -4.20
CA SER A 489 4.89 20.74 -2.96
C SER A 489 5.60 19.41 -2.67
N ILE A 490 5.11 18.31 -3.21
CA ILE A 490 5.71 16.99 -3.10
C ILE A 490 6.28 16.46 -4.42
N SER A 491 6.36 17.32 -5.44
CA SER A 491 6.84 16.96 -6.78
C SER A 491 8.36 16.87 -6.83
N ARG A 492 8.89 15.87 -7.54
CA ARG A 492 10.33 15.81 -7.87
C ARG A 492 10.77 17.00 -8.71
N ARG A 493 9.83 17.62 -9.42
CA ARG A 493 10.07 18.77 -10.31
C ARG A 493 9.86 20.13 -9.62
N LEU A 494 9.70 20.16 -8.29
CA LEU A 494 9.55 21.43 -7.56
C LEU A 494 10.74 22.38 -7.78
N LYS A 495 11.98 21.83 -7.74
CA LYS A 495 13.19 22.62 -8.03
C LYS A 495 13.19 23.17 -9.46
N LEU A 496 12.78 22.36 -10.43
CA LEU A 496 12.63 22.78 -11.83
C LEU A 496 11.55 23.86 -11.98
N PHE A 497 10.40 23.70 -11.31
CA PHE A 497 9.34 24.69 -11.31
C PHE A 497 9.86 26.06 -10.85
N HIS A 498 10.54 26.13 -9.71
CA HIS A 498 11.13 27.38 -9.21
C HIS A 498 12.18 27.93 -10.18
N ARG A 499 13.09 27.09 -10.69
CA ARG A 499 14.07 27.52 -11.70
C ARG A 499 13.38 28.19 -12.90
N ILE A 500 12.30 27.61 -13.43
CA ILE A 500 11.58 28.17 -14.59
C ILE A 500 10.92 29.49 -14.25
N ILE A 501 10.15 29.58 -13.16
CA ILE A 501 9.43 30.83 -12.84
C ILE A 501 10.37 31.95 -12.44
N ASP A 502 11.46 31.65 -11.74
CA ASP A 502 12.42 32.65 -11.27
C ASP A 502 13.32 33.20 -12.38
N THR A 503 13.79 32.33 -13.30
CA THR A 503 14.71 32.72 -14.37
C THR A 503 14.01 33.16 -15.63
N LEU A 504 12.93 32.47 -16.03
CA LEU A 504 12.23 32.76 -17.28
C LEU A 504 11.03 33.69 -17.12
N LYS A 505 10.59 33.95 -15.87
CA LYS A 505 9.45 34.83 -15.56
C LYS A 505 8.15 34.42 -16.27
N ILE A 506 7.96 33.12 -16.47
CA ILE A 506 6.75 32.56 -17.09
C ILE A 506 5.65 32.48 -16.03
N ASN A 507 4.39 32.58 -16.47
CA ASN A 507 3.22 32.43 -15.59
C ASN A 507 3.27 31.12 -14.78
N PRO A 508 3.28 31.18 -13.44
CA PRO A 508 3.37 29.99 -12.57
C PRO A 508 2.30 28.94 -12.83
N MET A 509 1.07 29.37 -13.18
CA MET A 509 -0.04 28.47 -13.47
C MET A 509 0.26 27.59 -14.70
N LEU A 510 0.80 28.17 -15.79
CA LEU A 510 1.15 27.41 -16.99
C LEU A 510 2.23 26.37 -16.70
N VAL A 511 3.25 26.76 -15.95
CA VAL A 511 4.36 25.85 -15.58
C VAL A 511 3.84 24.72 -14.69
N ALA A 512 3.07 25.04 -13.65
CA ALA A 512 2.51 24.07 -12.71
C ALA A 512 1.59 23.05 -13.42
N VAL A 513 0.66 23.52 -14.24
CA VAL A 513 -0.24 22.66 -15.02
C VAL A 513 0.55 21.75 -15.97
N THR A 514 1.58 22.29 -16.63
CA THR A 514 2.40 21.46 -17.54
C THR A 514 3.15 20.37 -16.78
N LEU A 515 3.84 20.72 -15.70
CA LEU A 515 4.67 19.76 -14.96
C LEU A 515 3.86 18.72 -14.18
N GLU A 516 2.67 19.08 -13.65
CA GLU A 516 1.89 18.21 -12.77
C GLU A 516 0.69 17.55 -13.46
N GLU A 517 0.00 18.24 -14.36
CA GLU A 517 -1.22 17.73 -14.99
C GLU A 517 -0.98 17.21 -16.40
N THR A 518 -0.32 18.01 -17.26
CA THR A 518 -0.08 17.64 -18.66
C THR A 518 0.80 16.39 -18.75
N LEU A 519 1.96 16.38 -18.09
CA LEU A 519 2.85 15.21 -18.10
C LEU A 519 2.18 13.96 -17.49
N LYS A 520 1.35 14.13 -16.47
CA LYS A 520 0.60 13.04 -15.86
C LYS A 520 -0.49 12.48 -16.78
N SER A 521 -1.16 13.36 -17.53
CA SER A 521 -2.11 12.98 -18.57
C SER A 521 -1.43 12.21 -19.70
N MET A 522 -0.30 12.72 -20.19
CA MET A 522 0.51 12.07 -21.23
C MET A 522 0.94 10.67 -20.80
N LYS A 523 1.43 10.52 -19.56
CA LYS A 523 1.78 9.20 -19.02
C LYS A 523 0.60 8.22 -19.01
N ARG A 524 -0.61 8.68 -18.66
CA ARG A 524 -1.83 7.86 -18.71
C ARG A 524 -2.22 7.45 -20.13
N MET A 525 -1.90 8.29 -21.12
CA MET A 525 -2.09 8.01 -22.55
C MET A 525 -1.01 7.09 -23.12
N GLY A 526 -0.01 6.67 -22.32
CA GLY A 526 1.04 5.74 -22.72
C GLY A 526 2.33 6.40 -23.25
N TYR A 527 2.46 7.73 -23.19
CA TYR A 527 3.71 8.40 -23.58
C TYR A 527 4.81 8.12 -22.55
N PRO A 528 6.05 7.85 -22.98
CA PRO A 528 7.20 7.59 -22.10
C PRO A 528 7.77 8.89 -21.52
N VAL A 529 6.99 9.59 -20.70
CA VAL A 529 7.36 10.92 -20.13
C VAL A 529 8.60 10.89 -19.22
N GLU A 530 9.04 9.70 -18.83
CA GLU A 530 10.26 9.47 -18.07
C GLU A 530 11.53 9.78 -18.87
N THR A 531 11.45 9.80 -20.21
CA THR A 531 12.56 10.15 -21.11
C THR A 531 12.81 11.66 -21.13
N LEU A 532 11.83 12.48 -20.70
CA LEU A 532 11.93 13.93 -20.65
C LEU A 532 12.77 14.36 -19.44
N SER A 533 14.01 14.76 -19.68
CA SER A 533 14.89 15.31 -18.65
C SER A 533 14.39 16.69 -18.18
N ASP A 534 14.80 17.10 -16.98
CA ASP A 534 14.50 18.44 -16.46
C ASP A 534 15.10 19.53 -17.35
N GLU A 535 16.25 19.27 -17.99
CA GLU A 535 16.86 20.22 -18.93
C GLU A 535 16.06 20.34 -20.23
N THR A 536 15.55 19.22 -20.77
CA THR A 536 14.64 19.24 -21.92
C THR A 536 13.39 20.07 -21.63
N LEU A 537 12.78 19.85 -20.45
CA LEU A 537 11.61 20.63 -20.01
C LEU A 537 11.95 22.12 -19.86
N TYR A 538 13.10 22.44 -19.27
CA TYR A 538 13.56 23.82 -19.13
C TYR A 538 13.75 24.50 -20.49
N GLN A 539 14.36 23.80 -21.47
CA GLN A 539 14.54 24.32 -22.84
C GLN A 539 13.18 24.56 -23.54
N VAL A 540 12.18 23.68 -23.36
CA VAL A 540 10.82 23.90 -23.89
C VAL A 540 10.28 25.24 -23.38
N PHE A 541 10.38 25.52 -22.08
CA PHE A 541 9.91 26.77 -21.51
C PHE A 541 10.77 27.99 -21.94
N THR A 542 12.07 27.80 -22.17
CA THR A 542 12.94 28.85 -22.71
C THR A 542 12.47 29.28 -24.09
N LEU A 543 12.25 28.37 -25.02
CA LEU A 543 11.77 28.65 -26.36
C LEU A 543 10.32 29.21 -26.37
N PHE A 544 9.49 28.78 -25.42
CA PHE A 544 8.17 29.36 -25.20
C PHE A 544 8.27 30.85 -24.79
N ARG A 545 9.14 31.17 -23.80
CA ARG A 545 9.43 32.58 -23.43
C ARG A 545 9.88 33.41 -24.64
N ASP A 546 10.73 32.82 -25.49
CA ASP A 546 11.28 33.47 -26.69
C ASP A 546 10.28 33.47 -27.86
N LYS A 547 8.99 33.18 -27.60
CA LYS A 547 7.88 33.21 -28.56
C LYS A 547 8.10 32.36 -29.83
N LYS A 548 8.89 31.30 -29.73
CA LYS A 548 9.12 30.38 -30.87
C LYS A 548 7.91 29.50 -31.17
N PHE A 549 6.95 29.40 -30.27
CA PHE A 549 5.66 28.72 -30.44
C PHE A 549 4.66 29.19 -29.38
N SER A 550 3.37 28.87 -29.60
CA SER A 550 2.30 29.17 -28.64
C SER A 550 2.13 28.10 -27.57
N LYS A 551 1.44 28.40 -26.46
CA LYS A 551 1.20 27.46 -25.36
C LYS A 551 0.51 26.17 -25.82
N GLU A 552 -0.30 26.23 -26.88
CA GLU A 552 -1.01 25.09 -27.45
C GLU A 552 -0.06 24.02 -28.03
N ALA A 553 1.17 24.44 -28.41
CA ALA A 553 2.18 23.52 -28.94
C ALA A 553 2.90 22.70 -27.87
N ILE A 554 2.88 23.13 -26.59
CA ILE A 554 3.63 22.50 -25.50
C ILE A 554 3.35 20.99 -25.43
N HIS A 555 2.06 20.60 -25.45
CA HIS A 555 1.69 19.19 -25.38
C HIS A 555 2.26 18.37 -26.55
N SER A 556 2.12 18.88 -27.78
CA SER A 556 2.59 18.19 -28.99
C SER A 556 4.11 18.07 -29.04
N LEU A 557 4.83 19.12 -28.62
CA LEU A 557 6.29 19.11 -28.50
C LEU A 557 6.76 18.10 -27.45
N LEU A 558 6.15 18.10 -26.27
CA LEU A 558 6.49 17.14 -25.22
C LEU A 558 6.18 15.70 -25.63
N ALA A 559 5.06 15.46 -26.33
CA ALA A 559 4.70 14.14 -26.84
C ALA A 559 5.71 13.63 -27.90
N PHE A 560 6.13 14.52 -28.80
CA PHE A 560 7.16 14.18 -29.79
C PHE A 560 8.50 13.85 -29.12
N LEU A 561 8.98 14.70 -28.21
CA LEU A 561 10.25 14.52 -27.51
C LEU A 561 10.25 13.28 -26.62
N ALA A 562 9.13 12.98 -25.96
CA ALA A 562 9.01 11.75 -25.15
C ALA A 562 9.18 10.49 -26.00
N ASN A 563 8.59 10.45 -27.20
CA ASN A 563 8.71 9.31 -28.10
C ASN A 563 10.06 9.25 -28.87
N ASN A 564 10.79 10.36 -28.94
CA ASN A 564 12.06 10.49 -29.69
C ASN A 564 13.16 11.05 -28.78
N PRO A 565 13.67 10.30 -27.79
CA PRO A 565 14.58 10.80 -26.76
C PRO A 565 15.94 11.29 -27.31
N ASN A 566 16.31 10.88 -28.51
CA ASN A 566 17.56 11.29 -29.17
C ASN A 566 17.40 12.55 -30.05
N LYS A 567 16.18 13.09 -30.20
CA LYS A 567 15.92 14.29 -30.99
C LYS A 567 15.92 15.54 -30.12
N THR A 568 16.38 16.63 -30.72
CA THR A 568 16.37 17.96 -30.06
C THR A 568 15.01 18.62 -30.18
N ILE A 569 14.79 19.65 -29.39
CA ILE A 569 13.57 20.45 -29.49
C ILE A 569 13.46 21.18 -30.83
N TYR A 570 14.59 21.52 -31.48
CA TYR A 570 14.62 22.14 -32.81
C TYR A 570 14.17 21.14 -33.87
N ASP A 571 14.57 19.88 -33.76
CA ASP A 571 14.06 18.78 -34.61
C ASP A 571 12.55 18.62 -34.45
N ALA A 572 12.06 18.69 -33.21
CA ALA A 572 10.63 18.62 -32.92
C ALA A 572 9.84 19.77 -33.56
N LEU A 573 10.37 21.01 -33.48
CA LEU A 573 9.75 22.17 -34.12
C LEU A 573 9.70 22.02 -35.65
N ALA A 574 10.78 21.54 -36.26
CA ALA A 574 10.86 21.31 -37.70
C ALA A 574 9.91 20.23 -38.17
N GLU A 575 9.90 19.03 -37.53
CA GLU A 575 9.08 17.89 -37.94
C GLU A 575 7.58 18.13 -37.69
N LEU A 576 7.23 18.87 -36.63
CA LEU A 576 5.85 19.28 -36.35
C LEU A 576 5.42 20.53 -37.13
N GLN A 577 6.31 21.11 -37.99
CA GLN A 577 6.08 22.31 -38.80
C GLN A 577 5.62 23.49 -37.95
N ILE A 578 6.18 23.62 -36.75
CA ILE A 578 5.87 24.73 -35.83
C ILE A 578 6.83 25.89 -36.13
N THR A 579 6.35 26.85 -36.88
CA THR A 579 7.06 28.08 -37.16
C THR A 579 6.30 29.28 -36.57
N PRO A 580 6.97 30.22 -35.88
CA PRO A 580 6.29 31.40 -35.36
C PRO A 580 5.65 32.19 -36.52
N LEU A 581 4.43 32.67 -36.31
CA LEU A 581 3.77 33.57 -37.26
C LEU A 581 3.69 34.95 -36.58
N PRO A 582 4.19 36.05 -37.25
CA PRO A 582 4.00 37.39 -36.75
C PRO A 582 2.52 37.72 -36.59
N ILE A 583 2.19 38.49 -35.54
CA ILE A 583 0.78 38.89 -35.29
C ILE A 583 0.22 39.70 -36.44
N GLU A 584 1.08 40.47 -37.12
CA GLU A 584 0.77 41.30 -38.30
C GLU A 584 0.23 40.43 -39.46
N ASP A 585 0.71 39.20 -39.61
CA ASP A 585 0.28 38.28 -40.67
C ASP A 585 -1.07 37.60 -40.35
N LEU A 586 -1.53 37.63 -39.09
CA LEU A 586 -2.80 37.04 -38.66
C LEU A 586 -3.99 37.66 -39.37
N ASP A 587 -3.95 38.96 -39.59
CA ASP A 587 -5.00 39.69 -40.31
C ASP A 587 -5.22 39.18 -41.72
N GLY A 588 -4.16 38.90 -42.44
CA GLY A 588 -4.21 38.32 -43.78
C GLY A 588 -4.76 36.87 -43.80
N VAL A 589 -4.44 36.10 -42.77
CA VAL A 589 -4.99 34.74 -42.60
C VAL A 589 -6.50 34.78 -42.33
N ILE A 590 -6.94 35.70 -41.44
CA ILE A 590 -8.37 35.85 -41.12
C ILE A 590 -9.16 36.31 -42.35
N GLU A 591 -8.64 37.25 -43.11
CA GLU A 591 -9.27 37.76 -44.35
C GLU A 591 -9.44 36.63 -45.39
N LYS A 592 -8.40 35.83 -45.61
CA LYS A 592 -8.50 34.67 -46.50
C LYS A 592 -9.55 33.65 -46.04
N VAL A 593 -9.61 33.39 -44.74
CA VAL A 593 -10.61 32.45 -44.16
C VAL A 593 -12.02 33.03 -44.26
N VAL A 594 -12.22 34.32 -43.95
CA VAL A 594 -13.51 35.01 -44.09
C VAL A 594 -13.97 35.01 -45.55
N ALA A 595 -13.06 35.24 -46.51
CA ALA A 595 -13.37 35.17 -47.93
C ALA A 595 -13.87 33.76 -48.38
N MET A 596 -13.38 32.67 -47.76
CA MET A 596 -13.87 31.31 -48.05
C MET A 596 -15.33 31.11 -47.62
N PHE A 597 -15.80 31.82 -46.63
CA PHE A 597 -17.20 31.77 -46.15
C PHE A 597 -18.10 32.81 -46.83
N SER A 598 -17.55 33.76 -47.62
CA SER A 598 -18.30 34.82 -48.29
C SER A 598 -19.03 34.25 -49.50
N ASN A 599 -20.23 33.67 -49.30
CA ASN A 599 -21.17 33.33 -50.37
C ASN A 599 -22.15 34.51 -50.52
N PRO A 600 -22.37 35.10 -51.71
CA PRO A 600 -23.21 36.27 -51.89
C PRO A 600 -24.64 36.15 -51.41
N GLN A 601 -25.12 34.91 -51.08
CA GLN A 601 -26.49 34.65 -50.68
C GLN A 601 -26.68 34.32 -49.19
N LYS A 602 -25.61 34.20 -48.37
CA LYS A 602 -25.66 33.91 -46.90
C LYS A 602 -24.53 34.58 -46.16
N ASN A 603 -24.68 35.85 -45.81
CA ASN A 603 -23.74 36.59 -44.95
C ASN A 603 -23.88 36.26 -43.46
N ASN A 604 -23.97 35.01 -43.07
CA ASN A 604 -24.09 34.64 -41.65
C ASN A 604 -23.13 33.49 -41.31
N TYR A 605 -21.85 33.82 -41.12
CA TYR A 605 -20.86 32.87 -40.58
C TYR A 605 -20.77 33.00 -39.08
N SER A 606 -20.87 31.87 -38.36
CA SER A 606 -20.71 31.88 -36.94
C SER A 606 -19.22 32.12 -36.56
N PHE A 607 -18.99 32.86 -35.48
CA PHE A 607 -17.65 33.04 -34.89
C PHE A 607 -16.89 31.70 -34.77
N ASN A 608 -17.57 30.64 -34.33
CA ASN A 608 -16.95 29.34 -34.14
C ASN A 608 -16.47 28.70 -35.45
N ALA A 609 -17.19 28.90 -36.56
CA ALA A 609 -16.78 28.38 -37.87
C ALA A 609 -15.51 29.08 -38.38
N VAL A 610 -15.48 30.42 -38.33
CA VAL A 610 -14.31 31.19 -38.72
C VAL A 610 -13.13 30.88 -37.81
N MET A 611 -13.35 30.87 -36.50
CA MET A 611 -12.31 30.54 -35.53
C MET A 611 -11.72 29.14 -35.77
N GLY A 612 -12.57 28.15 -36.09
CA GLY A 612 -12.15 26.78 -36.41
C GLY A 612 -11.21 26.71 -37.61
N GLU A 613 -11.53 27.40 -38.71
CA GLU A 613 -10.70 27.41 -39.92
C GLU A 613 -9.41 28.25 -39.73
N VAL A 614 -9.49 29.41 -39.05
CA VAL A 614 -8.30 30.19 -38.72
C VAL A 614 -7.35 29.34 -37.85
N MET A 615 -7.86 28.62 -36.85
CA MET A 615 -7.04 27.79 -35.99
C MET A 615 -6.37 26.62 -36.72
N LYS A 616 -6.93 26.12 -37.83
CA LYS A 616 -6.24 25.11 -38.66
C LYS A 616 -4.94 25.62 -39.26
N VAL A 617 -4.86 26.91 -39.56
CA VAL A 617 -3.68 27.57 -40.18
C VAL A 617 -2.69 28.07 -39.15
N VAL A 618 -3.20 28.65 -38.04
CA VAL A 618 -2.37 29.33 -37.03
C VAL A 618 -2.13 28.54 -35.74
N ARG A 619 -2.68 27.34 -35.67
CA ARG A 619 -2.50 26.46 -34.50
C ARG A 619 -1.01 26.26 -34.24
N TYR A 620 -0.62 26.33 -32.96
CA TYR A 620 0.77 26.25 -32.49
C TYR A 620 1.67 27.48 -32.81
N LYS A 621 1.23 28.41 -33.68
CA LYS A 621 2.02 29.55 -34.14
C LYS A 621 1.70 30.84 -33.38
N ILE A 622 0.44 31.05 -33.02
CA ILE A 622 -0.07 32.19 -32.26
C ILE A 622 -0.98 31.70 -31.12
N ASP A 623 -0.98 32.40 -29.98
CA ASP A 623 -1.87 32.11 -28.85
C ASP A 623 -3.34 32.21 -29.24
N GLY A 624 -4.13 31.18 -28.98
CA GLY A 624 -5.53 31.09 -29.38
C GLY A 624 -6.41 32.19 -28.79
N LYS A 625 -6.05 32.81 -27.66
CA LYS A 625 -6.75 33.97 -27.11
C LYS A 625 -6.56 35.20 -27.97
N ILE A 626 -5.32 35.44 -28.42
CA ILE A 626 -5.02 36.55 -29.35
C ILE A 626 -5.80 36.35 -30.64
N VAL A 627 -5.78 35.14 -31.21
CA VAL A 627 -6.55 34.80 -32.42
C VAL A 627 -8.04 35.07 -32.20
N SER A 628 -8.59 34.63 -31.08
CA SER A 628 -10.00 34.83 -30.73
C SER A 628 -10.38 36.30 -30.64
N ASP A 629 -9.56 37.11 -30.02
CA ASP A 629 -9.82 38.56 -29.85
C ASP A 629 -9.75 39.30 -31.19
N VAL A 630 -8.78 38.97 -32.05
CA VAL A 630 -8.67 39.55 -33.39
C VAL A 630 -9.84 39.13 -34.29
N VAL A 631 -10.22 37.83 -34.28
CA VAL A 631 -11.38 37.32 -35.03
C VAL A 631 -12.68 38.02 -34.57
N LYS A 632 -12.90 38.16 -33.24
CA LYS A 632 -14.07 38.86 -32.71
C LYS A 632 -14.14 40.31 -33.17
N ASN A 633 -13.02 41.03 -33.14
CA ASN A 633 -12.96 42.44 -33.55
C ASN A 633 -13.24 42.60 -35.06
N LYS A 634 -12.67 41.72 -35.90
CA LYS A 634 -12.93 41.76 -37.35
C LYS A 634 -14.38 41.39 -37.73
N LEU A 635 -14.97 40.42 -37.07
CA LEU A 635 -16.36 40.05 -37.30
C LEU A 635 -17.35 41.12 -36.82
N LYS A 636 -17.06 41.85 -35.73
CA LYS A 636 -17.86 43.00 -35.29
C LYS A 636 -17.77 44.19 -36.28
N LEU A 637 -16.61 44.40 -36.90
CA LEU A 637 -16.42 45.43 -37.91
C LEU A 637 -17.10 45.07 -39.24
N SER A 638 -17.27 43.79 -39.55
CA SER A 638 -17.99 43.33 -40.76
C SER A 638 -19.53 43.35 -40.63
N THR A 639 -20.04 43.42 -39.38
CA THR A 639 -21.52 43.57 -39.12
C THR A 639 -21.96 45.02 -39.05
N VAL A 640 -21.05 45.97 -39.14
CA VAL A 640 -21.32 47.43 -39.15
C VAL A 640 -21.17 48.02 -40.56
N ARG A 641 -20.83 47.25 -41.54
CA ARG A 641 -20.85 47.58 -42.96
C ARG A 641 -21.95 46.72 -43.64
#